data_5ffc25adef98edd2a7e6c038ba840629
#
_entry.id   5ffc25adef98edd2a7e6c038ba840629
#
_cell.length_a   1.000
_cell.length_b   1.000
_cell.length_c   1.000
_cell.angle_alpha   90.00
_cell.angle_beta   90.00
_cell.angle_gamma   90.00
#
_symmetry.space_group_name_H-M   'P 1'
#
loop_
_entity.id
_entity.type
_entity.pdbx_description
1 polymer ?
#
loop_
_entity_poly.entity_id
_entity_poly.type
_entity_poly.pdbx_seq_one_letter_code
_entity_poly.pdbx_strand_id
1 'polypeptide(L)'
;MKVSLKWLSDYVEVPQDIKEFCDRLDLTGTGVEGVERTGDVFDGVVVGHVLTCVDHPDSDHMHVTTVDVGAEEPVQIVCGAPNIAAGIKVPVATIGAVLPGDFKIKKSKLRGVTSCGMCCSQRELGMGNEHDGIWVLPDDAPTGQPIADYLKMSDTVLDLEITPNRPDCLSMVGMAREVGAMYQEPYTSPLAEMAGKLELNKDAAALDSEVSVSIADETRCSRYTARVIRGCKVGPSPDWMVERLTAIGQRSINNIVDVTNYILFLFGQPLHAFDLDKLKNAEGKANIVVRAAEEGEKLTTLDGEERVLTSDMTVIATPDQGAVALAGVMGGLATEVTEETTDVLLETATFEAGRTSRTSRNLGLISESSMRYERGVDDHGIEERSAAAAALIAAVSGGTVSYAEGNENGIIDVWPVKSEESHLQFRIDRFNGMMGAQIPREFIVDILGRLGCKVEDGEAENVLEVTAPTFRPDLPREIDLYEEVLRLYGMDRIEPTLPGGRGRFGVRTEAQRTLDVVNDTMRASGLNETMTYSFADPHELEQLRMSTEGMGVPVELLNPLNAEQSVMRQSIIPGLMRSVAYNQSRGVHNVQLYETGVVFFGAEGHKKPKERQRLAAVMAGGMGDDAWNRKTVAFDFFDGKGVIENLIRELAIPKPRFKALSAEEAPHLQPGRAAQVLSGGTVLGWVGEIHPMAAEAFEAQAPIVAFELDLDALIKAARPARDYVDVPVFPAVTMDVAFVVDEEVTHEKLSRCISSAGGKLLSSAQLFDVYRDEKRVGAGKKSMAYALEYRAADRTLTTEEVDKQHARLIKKVCGATGAEVRG
;
A
#
# COMPACT_ATOMS: atom_id res chain seq x y z
N MET A 1 -6.99 11.33 9.42
CA MET A 1 -7.77 12.12 10.44
C MET A 1 -8.37 13.33 9.76
N LYS A 2 -9.69 13.54 9.94
CA LYS A 2 -10.34 14.74 9.39
C LYS A 2 -10.14 15.95 10.29
N VAL A 3 -9.69 17.07 9.72
CA VAL A 3 -9.44 18.33 10.40
C VAL A 3 -10.24 19.46 9.74
N SER A 4 -11.23 20.00 10.46
CA SER A 4 -11.98 21.19 10.06
C SER A 4 -11.10 22.43 10.24
N LEU A 5 -10.87 23.19 9.18
CA LEU A 5 -10.08 24.42 9.25
C LEU A 5 -10.82 25.52 10.02
N LYS A 6 -12.15 25.53 9.97
CA LYS A 6 -12.98 26.41 10.79
C LYS A 6 -12.79 26.14 12.29
N TRP A 7 -12.76 24.87 12.70
CA TRP A 7 -12.51 24.48 14.08
C TRP A 7 -11.04 24.74 14.48
N LEU A 8 -10.08 24.40 13.60
CA LEU A 8 -8.65 24.64 13.84
C LEU A 8 -8.33 26.12 14.03
N SER A 9 -9.03 27.02 13.30
CA SER A 9 -8.83 28.47 13.38
C SER A 9 -9.18 29.10 14.74
N ASP A 10 -9.88 28.36 15.61
CA ASP A 10 -10.10 28.82 16.98
C ASP A 10 -8.81 28.81 17.83
N TYR A 11 -7.78 28.06 17.39
CA TYR A 11 -6.57 27.79 18.17
C TYR A 11 -5.28 28.27 17.51
N VAL A 12 -5.27 28.46 16.19
CA VAL A 12 -4.11 28.92 15.41
C VAL A 12 -4.57 29.65 14.16
N GLU A 13 -3.78 30.60 13.69
CA GLU A 13 -4.04 31.24 12.40
C GLU A 13 -3.83 30.25 11.25
N VAL A 14 -4.88 30.03 10.44
CA VAL A 14 -4.85 29.10 9.30
C VAL A 14 -4.62 29.91 8.02
N PRO A 15 -3.64 29.54 7.17
CA PRO A 15 -3.39 30.20 5.89
C PRO A 15 -4.61 30.19 4.97
N GLN A 16 -4.82 31.31 4.22
CA GLN A 16 -5.94 31.41 3.29
C GLN A 16 -5.74 30.61 2.01
N ASP A 17 -4.48 30.43 1.56
CA ASP A 17 -4.17 29.58 0.41
C ASP A 17 -4.10 28.11 0.86
N ILE A 18 -5.22 27.43 0.69
CA ILE A 18 -5.36 26.03 1.10
C ILE A 18 -4.38 25.11 0.36
N LYS A 19 -4.05 25.43 -0.90
CA LYS A 19 -3.10 24.61 -1.67
C LYS A 19 -1.69 24.75 -1.09
N GLU A 20 -1.21 25.97 -0.84
CA GLU A 20 0.08 26.20 -0.20
C GLU A 20 0.14 25.54 1.18
N PHE A 21 -0.96 25.62 1.93
CA PHE A 21 -1.08 24.99 3.24
C PHE A 21 -0.93 23.47 3.17
N CYS A 22 -1.63 22.81 2.25
CA CYS A 22 -1.51 21.37 2.02
C CYS A 22 -0.10 20.97 1.57
N ASP A 23 0.47 21.68 0.59
CA ASP A 23 1.85 21.45 0.12
C ASP A 23 2.85 21.58 1.28
N ARG A 24 2.63 22.52 2.20
CA ARG A 24 3.49 22.72 3.37
C ARG A 24 3.32 21.61 4.42
N LEU A 25 2.11 21.13 4.68
CA LEU A 25 1.85 19.98 5.54
C LEU A 25 2.56 18.73 5.02
N ASP A 26 2.44 18.44 3.73
CA ASP A 26 3.14 17.32 3.09
C ASP A 26 4.67 17.40 3.27
N LEU A 27 5.24 18.57 3.04
CA LEU A 27 6.68 18.81 3.18
C LEU A 27 7.18 18.68 4.63
N THR A 28 6.33 18.88 5.62
CA THR A 28 6.67 18.76 7.04
C THR A 28 6.32 17.41 7.66
N GLY A 29 5.83 16.46 6.85
CA GLY A 29 5.61 15.07 7.26
C GLY A 29 4.18 14.75 7.69
N THR A 30 3.21 15.63 7.40
CA THR A 30 1.78 15.36 7.60
C THR A 30 1.10 15.28 6.24
N GLY A 31 0.88 14.06 5.74
CA GLY A 31 0.30 13.83 4.41
C GLY A 31 -1.14 14.30 4.31
N VAL A 32 -1.50 14.95 3.20
CA VAL A 32 -2.88 15.38 2.91
C VAL A 32 -3.48 14.45 1.86
N GLU A 33 -4.37 13.56 2.29
CA GLU A 33 -5.05 12.60 1.40
C GLU A 33 -6.23 13.21 0.64
N GLY A 34 -6.87 14.24 1.22
CA GLY A 34 -8.02 14.86 0.61
C GLY A 34 -8.38 16.23 1.19
N VAL A 35 -9.09 17.01 0.39
CA VAL A 35 -9.64 18.32 0.77
C VAL A 35 -11.13 18.32 0.43
N GLU A 36 -11.98 18.37 1.44
CA GLU A 36 -13.44 18.43 1.29
C GLU A 36 -13.91 19.85 1.62
N ARG A 37 -14.73 20.45 0.76
CA ARG A 37 -15.38 21.73 1.03
C ARG A 37 -16.86 21.50 1.25
N THR A 38 -17.34 21.68 2.47
CA THR A 38 -18.74 21.41 2.82
C THR A 38 -19.72 22.40 2.19
N GLY A 39 -19.27 23.59 1.84
CA GLY A 39 -20.07 24.61 1.15
C GLY A 39 -20.33 24.36 -0.34
N ASP A 40 -19.51 23.52 -0.99
CA ASP A 40 -19.57 23.29 -2.46
C ASP A 40 -20.89 22.62 -2.90
N VAL A 41 -21.58 21.91 -1.99
CA VAL A 41 -22.89 21.29 -2.25
C VAL A 41 -23.96 22.35 -2.53
N PHE A 42 -23.74 23.60 -2.12
CA PHE A 42 -24.65 24.73 -2.33
C PHE A 42 -24.12 25.75 -3.34
N ASP A 43 -23.13 25.35 -4.16
CA ASP A 43 -22.58 26.25 -5.18
C ASP A 43 -23.66 26.71 -6.15
N GLY A 44 -23.76 28.04 -6.34
CA GLY A 44 -24.82 28.67 -7.11
C GLY A 44 -26.17 28.79 -6.40
N VAL A 45 -26.25 28.47 -5.09
CA VAL A 45 -27.44 28.76 -4.26
C VAL A 45 -27.19 30.01 -3.43
N VAL A 46 -28.06 31.03 -3.56
CA VAL A 46 -27.93 32.32 -2.88
C VAL A 46 -29.20 32.69 -2.12
N VAL A 47 -29.07 33.60 -1.18
CA VAL A 47 -30.23 34.25 -0.55
C VAL A 47 -30.93 35.13 -1.57
N GLY A 48 -32.17 34.80 -1.94
CA GLY A 48 -32.99 35.59 -2.86
C GLY A 48 -34.08 36.36 -2.14
N HIS A 49 -34.39 37.59 -2.60
CA HIS A 49 -35.51 38.39 -2.12
C HIS A 49 -36.59 38.40 -3.19
N VAL A 50 -37.76 37.90 -2.87
CA VAL A 50 -38.92 37.88 -3.80
C VAL A 50 -39.55 39.29 -3.89
N LEU A 51 -39.27 39.97 -4.98
CA LEU A 51 -39.79 41.35 -5.20
C LEU A 51 -41.25 41.35 -5.59
N THR A 52 -41.68 40.48 -6.49
CA THR A 52 -43.05 40.35 -6.96
C THR A 52 -43.47 38.89 -7.03
N CYS A 53 -44.75 38.62 -6.76
CA CYS A 53 -45.38 37.32 -6.90
C CYS A 53 -46.76 37.49 -7.52
N VAL A 54 -46.98 36.96 -8.72
CA VAL A 54 -48.24 37.04 -9.45
C VAL A 54 -48.67 35.64 -9.90
N ASP A 55 -49.98 35.43 -10.07
CA ASP A 55 -50.50 34.13 -10.52
C ASP A 55 -49.98 33.78 -11.92
N HIS A 56 -49.73 32.52 -12.16
CA HIS A 56 -49.29 32.04 -13.47
C HIS A 56 -50.45 32.04 -14.44
N PRO A 57 -50.29 32.62 -15.68
CA PRO A 57 -51.40 32.78 -16.62
C PRO A 57 -52.11 31.47 -17.03
N ASP A 58 -51.41 30.34 -17.01
CA ASP A 58 -51.91 29.03 -17.43
C ASP A 58 -51.85 27.97 -16.31
N SER A 59 -51.90 28.37 -15.04
CA SER A 59 -51.86 27.45 -13.88
C SER A 59 -52.57 28.06 -12.68
N ASP A 60 -53.30 27.22 -11.99
CA ASP A 60 -54.09 27.53 -10.77
C ASP A 60 -53.29 27.36 -9.46
N HIS A 61 -52.06 26.83 -9.54
CA HIS A 61 -51.21 26.56 -8.37
C HIS A 61 -49.75 27.00 -8.54
N MET A 62 -49.38 27.61 -9.67
CA MET A 62 -48.05 28.17 -9.85
C MET A 62 -48.07 29.70 -9.84
N HIS A 63 -46.95 30.26 -9.40
CA HIS A 63 -46.73 31.70 -9.38
C HIS A 63 -45.51 32.08 -10.21
N VAL A 64 -45.59 33.25 -10.87
CA VAL A 64 -44.42 33.85 -11.53
C VAL A 64 -43.88 34.90 -10.60
N THR A 65 -42.62 34.75 -10.22
CA THR A 65 -41.95 35.66 -9.29
C THR A 65 -40.80 36.37 -9.97
N THR A 66 -40.53 37.60 -9.52
CA THR A 66 -39.27 38.31 -9.79
C THR A 66 -38.47 38.32 -8.52
N VAL A 67 -37.28 37.75 -8.56
CA VAL A 67 -36.42 37.52 -7.39
C VAL A 67 -35.08 38.23 -7.59
N ASP A 68 -34.74 39.07 -6.64
CA ASP A 68 -33.42 39.68 -6.51
C ASP A 68 -32.48 38.64 -5.91
N VAL A 69 -31.44 38.26 -6.64
CA VAL A 69 -30.42 37.28 -6.24
C VAL A 69 -29.04 37.92 -6.03
N GLY A 70 -29.00 39.26 -5.91
CA GLY A 70 -27.77 40.02 -5.78
C GLY A 70 -27.03 40.26 -7.10
N ALA A 71 -27.65 39.95 -8.25
CA ALA A 71 -27.12 40.20 -9.58
C ALA A 71 -27.56 41.62 -10.08
N GLU A 72 -26.98 42.08 -11.19
CA GLU A 72 -27.34 43.40 -11.77
C GLU A 72 -28.84 43.53 -12.09
N GLU A 73 -29.48 42.43 -12.50
CA GLU A 73 -30.94 42.40 -12.79
C GLU A 73 -31.60 41.24 -12.03
N PRO A 74 -32.81 41.49 -11.47
CA PRO A 74 -33.61 40.43 -10.83
C PRO A 74 -33.97 39.32 -11.82
N VAL A 75 -34.08 38.09 -11.35
CA VAL A 75 -34.39 36.93 -12.19
C VAL A 75 -35.85 36.50 -12.07
N GLN A 76 -36.45 36.08 -13.20
CA GLN A 76 -37.79 35.51 -13.21
C GLN A 76 -37.73 34.01 -12.85
N ILE A 77 -38.51 33.61 -11.85
CA ILE A 77 -38.63 32.24 -11.41
C ILE A 77 -40.11 31.86 -11.34
N VAL A 78 -40.44 30.67 -11.86
CA VAL A 78 -41.77 30.06 -11.69
C VAL A 78 -41.72 29.11 -10.51
N CYS A 79 -42.55 29.34 -9.49
CA CYS A 79 -42.59 28.58 -8.27
C CYS A 79 -43.97 27.97 -8.03
N GLY A 80 -44.05 26.70 -7.68
CA GLY A 80 -45.29 25.98 -7.37
C GLY A 80 -45.54 25.79 -5.86
N ALA A 81 -44.71 26.37 -5.01
CA ALA A 81 -44.85 26.22 -3.56
C ALA A 81 -46.03 27.09 -3.02
N PRO A 82 -46.84 26.53 -2.11
CA PRO A 82 -48.04 27.26 -1.61
C PRO A 82 -47.71 28.46 -0.71
N ASN A 83 -46.48 28.53 -0.19
CA ASN A 83 -46.04 29.60 0.72
C ASN A 83 -45.19 30.70 0.03
N ILE A 84 -45.08 30.69 -1.31
CA ILE A 84 -44.39 31.76 -2.04
C ILE A 84 -45.16 33.04 -1.99
N ALA A 85 -44.51 34.13 -1.63
CA ALA A 85 -45.13 35.47 -1.57
C ALA A 85 -44.13 36.59 -1.88
N ALA A 86 -44.61 37.76 -2.28
CA ALA A 86 -43.75 38.93 -2.39
C ALA A 86 -43.26 39.41 -1.02
N GLY A 87 -42.03 39.86 -0.93
CA GLY A 87 -41.38 40.39 0.27
C GLY A 87 -40.62 39.38 1.09
N ILE A 88 -40.77 38.08 0.86
CA ILE A 88 -40.03 37.03 1.62
C ILE A 88 -38.64 36.80 1.06
N LYS A 89 -37.74 36.31 1.92
CA LYS A 89 -36.40 35.82 1.54
C LYS A 89 -36.38 34.33 1.50
N VAL A 90 -35.72 33.76 0.49
CA VAL A 90 -35.71 32.31 0.23
C VAL A 90 -34.36 31.86 -0.34
N PRO A 91 -33.89 30.64 -0.15
CA PRO A 91 -32.78 30.11 -0.91
C PRO A 91 -33.15 29.98 -2.39
N VAL A 92 -32.29 30.46 -3.27
CA VAL A 92 -32.50 30.41 -4.73
C VAL A 92 -31.31 29.72 -5.39
N ALA A 93 -31.57 28.61 -6.03
CA ALA A 93 -30.61 27.93 -6.89
C ALA A 93 -30.63 28.63 -8.27
N THR A 94 -29.52 29.25 -8.65
CA THR A 94 -29.32 29.93 -9.91
C THR A 94 -29.02 28.98 -11.06
N ILE A 95 -29.04 29.48 -12.31
CA ILE A 95 -28.70 28.62 -13.47
C ILE A 95 -27.25 28.13 -13.34
N GLY A 96 -27.05 26.83 -13.39
CA GLY A 96 -25.75 26.17 -13.24
C GLY A 96 -25.58 25.46 -11.93
N ALA A 97 -26.30 25.86 -10.87
CA ALA A 97 -26.27 25.17 -9.58
C ALA A 97 -26.60 23.68 -9.74
N VAL A 98 -25.97 22.85 -8.93
CA VAL A 98 -26.22 21.39 -8.85
C VAL A 98 -26.68 21.08 -7.42
N LEU A 99 -27.94 20.68 -7.28
CA LEU A 99 -28.54 20.31 -6.01
C LEU A 99 -28.29 18.82 -5.69
N PRO A 100 -28.49 18.38 -4.44
CA PRO A 100 -28.38 16.97 -4.04
C PRO A 100 -29.12 16.03 -5.00
N GLY A 101 -28.47 14.89 -5.35
CA GLY A 101 -29.00 13.96 -6.35
C GLY A 101 -28.65 14.33 -7.80
N ASP A 102 -27.58 15.10 -8.01
CA ASP A 102 -27.09 15.56 -9.33
C ASP A 102 -28.13 16.37 -10.13
N PHE A 103 -29.04 17.03 -9.42
CA PHE A 103 -30.10 17.83 -10.04
C PHE A 103 -29.57 19.21 -10.48
N LYS A 104 -29.21 19.31 -11.77
CA LYS A 104 -28.65 20.53 -12.35
C LYS A 104 -29.74 21.54 -12.75
N ILE A 105 -29.66 22.75 -12.20
CA ILE A 105 -30.56 23.87 -12.52
C ILE A 105 -30.24 24.45 -13.90
N LYS A 106 -31.26 24.45 -14.77
CA LYS A 106 -31.15 24.96 -16.13
C LYS A 106 -32.29 25.96 -16.39
N LYS A 107 -32.06 26.88 -17.33
CA LYS A 107 -33.15 27.73 -17.85
C LYS A 107 -34.25 26.84 -18.45
N SER A 108 -35.45 26.95 -17.94
CA SER A 108 -36.56 26.08 -18.32
C SER A 108 -37.81 26.93 -18.71
N LYS A 109 -38.77 26.31 -19.40
CA LYS A 109 -40.07 26.89 -19.64
C LYS A 109 -41.14 26.04 -18.95
N LEU A 110 -41.86 26.61 -18.01
CA LEU A 110 -42.97 25.98 -17.31
C LEU A 110 -44.28 26.54 -17.84
N ARG A 111 -45.11 25.77 -18.52
CA ARG A 111 -46.36 26.16 -19.19
C ARG A 111 -46.22 27.52 -19.97
N GLY A 112 -45.14 27.63 -20.77
CA GLY A 112 -44.89 28.78 -21.62
C GLY A 112 -44.09 29.91 -20.95
N VAL A 113 -44.04 30.02 -19.62
CA VAL A 113 -43.31 31.06 -18.89
C VAL A 113 -41.88 30.58 -18.59
N THR A 114 -40.90 31.46 -18.81
CA THR A 114 -39.48 31.14 -18.57
C THR A 114 -39.15 31.22 -17.08
N SER A 115 -38.47 30.18 -16.56
CA SER A 115 -37.88 30.17 -15.22
C SER A 115 -36.34 30.15 -15.35
N CYS A 116 -35.67 31.06 -14.64
CA CYS A 116 -34.22 31.24 -14.64
C CYS A 116 -33.59 30.88 -13.29
N GLY A 117 -34.15 29.90 -12.59
CA GLY A 117 -33.70 29.42 -11.28
C GLY A 117 -34.82 28.65 -10.60
N MET A 118 -34.57 28.26 -9.35
CA MET A 118 -35.51 27.52 -8.50
C MET A 118 -35.42 28.05 -7.06
N CYS A 119 -36.58 28.41 -6.47
CA CYS A 119 -36.67 28.64 -5.03
C CYS A 119 -36.70 27.27 -4.33
N CYS A 120 -35.86 27.05 -3.29
CA CYS A 120 -35.62 25.74 -2.71
C CYS A 120 -36.29 25.56 -1.35
N SER A 121 -36.79 24.36 -1.10
CA SER A 121 -37.15 23.84 0.23
C SER A 121 -35.91 23.33 0.96
N GLN A 122 -36.02 23.06 2.26
CA GLN A 122 -34.96 22.39 3.04
C GLN A 122 -34.62 21.01 2.48
N ARG A 123 -35.63 20.26 2.02
CA ARG A 123 -35.44 18.93 1.43
C ARG A 123 -34.64 18.98 0.12
N GLU A 124 -34.89 19.94 -0.74
CA GLU A 124 -34.16 20.11 -2.01
C GLU A 124 -32.69 20.45 -1.79
N LEU A 125 -32.39 21.12 -0.67
CA LEU A 125 -31.04 21.40 -0.22
C LEU A 125 -30.42 20.26 0.61
N GLY A 126 -31.16 19.17 0.86
CA GLY A 126 -30.66 18.06 1.67
C GLY A 126 -30.53 18.37 3.17
N MET A 127 -31.20 19.45 3.65
CA MET A 127 -31.10 19.95 5.03
C MET A 127 -32.24 19.51 5.94
N GLY A 128 -33.14 18.67 5.46
CA GLY A 128 -34.30 18.19 6.23
C GLY A 128 -35.28 17.44 5.36
N ASN A 129 -36.36 16.97 5.99
CA ASN A 129 -37.43 16.25 5.29
C ASN A 129 -38.64 17.16 4.95
N GLU A 130 -38.63 18.43 5.37
CA GLU A 130 -39.72 19.36 5.14
C GLU A 130 -39.81 19.78 3.66
N HIS A 131 -40.97 19.59 3.07
CA HIS A 131 -41.23 19.86 1.65
C HIS A 131 -42.62 20.46 1.39
N ASP A 132 -43.35 20.88 2.43
CA ASP A 132 -44.69 21.44 2.30
C ASP A 132 -44.67 22.85 1.71
N GLY A 133 -43.48 23.38 1.46
CA GLY A 133 -43.25 24.69 0.81
C GLY A 133 -41.75 24.96 0.63
N ILE A 134 -41.44 26.16 0.14
CA ILE A 134 -40.10 26.67 0.08
C ILE A 134 -39.60 27.06 1.48
N TRP A 135 -38.28 27.05 1.68
CA TRP A 135 -37.70 27.54 2.92
C TRP A 135 -37.72 29.06 2.99
N VAL A 136 -38.50 29.63 3.92
CA VAL A 136 -38.54 31.06 4.17
C VAL A 136 -37.43 31.40 5.19
N LEU A 137 -36.53 32.31 4.76
CA LEU A 137 -35.44 32.80 5.60
C LEU A 137 -35.88 34.01 6.41
N PRO A 138 -35.20 34.37 7.50
CA PRO A 138 -35.41 35.61 8.25
C PRO A 138 -35.29 36.87 7.36
N ASP A 139 -36.02 37.92 7.70
CA ASP A 139 -36.09 39.18 6.92
C ASP A 139 -34.72 39.89 6.83
N ASP A 140 -33.84 39.66 7.81
CA ASP A 140 -32.48 40.24 7.87
C ASP A 140 -31.44 39.46 7.04
N ALA A 141 -31.78 38.29 6.45
CA ALA A 141 -30.87 37.52 5.63
C ALA A 141 -30.32 38.36 4.46
N PRO A 142 -28.99 38.50 4.25
CA PRO A 142 -28.42 39.37 3.22
C PRO A 142 -28.70 38.87 1.80
N THR A 143 -29.44 39.60 0.99
CA THR A 143 -29.75 39.24 -0.40
C THR A 143 -28.46 39.10 -1.24
N GLY A 144 -28.36 38.05 -2.02
CA GLY A 144 -27.22 37.75 -2.88
C GLY A 144 -26.07 37.02 -2.18
N GLN A 145 -26.10 36.89 -0.86
CA GLN A 145 -25.08 36.12 -0.16
C GLN A 145 -25.22 34.63 -0.50
N PRO A 146 -24.11 33.88 -0.77
CA PRO A 146 -24.15 32.42 -0.88
C PRO A 146 -24.83 31.79 0.34
N ILE A 147 -25.73 30.83 0.12
CA ILE A 147 -26.52 30.23 1.21
C ILE A 147 -25.65 29.52 2.22
N ALA A 148 -24.55 28.88 1.76
CA ALA A 148 -23.57 28.22 2.62
C ALA A 148 -22.94 29.21 3.61
N ASP A 149 -22.62 30.43 3.17
CA ASP A 149 -21.98 31.43 4.01
C ASP A 149 -23.01 32.04 5.00
N TYR A 150 -24.23 32.26 4.53
CA TYR A 150 -25.32 32.74 5.41
C TYR A 150 -25.61 31.72 6.53
N LEU A 151 -25.62 30.42 6.22
CA LEU A 151 -25.87 29.35 7.16
C LEU A 151 -24.60 28.98 7.95
N LYS A 152 -23.46 29.65 7.69
CA LYS A 152 -22.16 29.33 8.30
C LYS A 152 -21.73 27.87 8.09
N MET A 153 -22.14 27.27 7.00
CA MET A 153 -21.85 25.88 6.64
C MET A 153 -20.60 25.73 5.76
N SER A 154 -20.03 26.84 5.28
CA SER A 154 -18.75 26.77 4.55
C SER A 154 -17.63 26.42 5.51
N ASP A 155 -17.07 25.24 5.32
CA ASP A 155 -15.89 24.75 6.00
C ASP A 155 -15.00 24.01 5.00
N THR A 156 -13.70 24.04 5.22
CA THR A 156 -12.75 23.20 4.50
C THR A 156 -12.23 22.15 5.48
N VAL A 157 -12.41 20.90 5.14
CA VAL A 157 -11.97 19.75 5.94
C VAL A 157 -10.84 19.06 5.21
N LEU A 158 -9.68 18.97 5.86
CA LEU A 158 -8.54 18.19 5.39
C LEU A 158 -8.64 16.76 5.90
N ASP A 159 -8.42 15.78 5.05
CA ASP A 159 -8.19 14.42 5.49
C ASP A 159 -6.67 14.17 5.54
N LEU A 160 -6.16 13.99 6.77
CA LEU A 160 -4.73 13.91 7.04
C LEU A 160 -4.30 12.49 7.37
N GLU A 161 -3.24 12.02 6.71
CA GLU A 161 -2.52 10.82 7.08
C GLU A 161 -1.53 11.12 8.21
N ILE A 162 -1.95 10.83 9.45
CA ILE A 162 -1.09 10.99 10.62
C ILE A 162 -0.27 9.71 10.81
N THR A 163 1.05 9.84 10.76
CA THR A 163 1.98 8.71 10.95
C THR A 163 1.91 8.15 12.38
N PRO A 164 2.18 6.85 12.59
CA PRO A 164 2.05 6.22 13.90
C PRO A 164 2.91 6.83 15.02
N ASN A 165 4.01 7.48 14.67
CA ASN A 165 4.90 8.16 15.63
C ASN A 165 4.36 9.51 16.12
N ARG A 166 3.31 10.05 15.48
CA ARG A 166 2.74 11.38 15.82
C ARG A 166 1.35 11.30 16.45
N PRO A 167 1.16 10.59 17.59
CA PRO A 167 -0.13 10.52 18.27
C PRO A 167 -0.66 11.89 18.72
N ASP A 168 0.21 12.84 18.98
CA ASP A 168 -0.12 14.22 19.35
C ASP A 168 -0.95 14.93 18.26
N CYS A 169 -0.66 14.65 16.98
CA CYS A 169 -1.38 15.22 15.85
C CYS A 169 -2.76 14.55 15.59
N LEU A 170 -3.15 13.53 16.36
CA LEU A 170 -4.52 12.97 16.33
C LEU A 170 -5.51 13.83 17.12
N SER A 171 -5.29 15.16 17.18
CA SER A 171 -6.12 16.12 17.91
C SER A 171 -6.06 17.51 17.27
N MET A 172 -7.11 18.32 17.47
CA MET A 172 -7.15 19.71 16.97
C MET A 172 -6.08 20.58 17.60
N VAL A 173 -5.86 20.45 18.93
CA VAL A 173 -4.82 21.20 19.64
C VAL A 173 -3.41 20.74 19.24
N GLY A 174 -3.21 19.45 18.99
CA GLY A 174 -1.95 18.94 18.44
C GLY A 174 -1.65 19.48 17.05
N MET A 175 -2.65 19.50 16.18
CA MET A 175 -2.52 20.12 14.86
C MET A 175 -2.32 21.64 14.93
N ALA A 176 -2.99 22.33 15.87
CA ALA A 176 -2.76 23.75 16.07
C ALA A 176 -1.32 24.05 16.50
N ARG A 177 -0.73 23.22 17.38
CA ARG A 177 0.68 23.31 17.77
C ARG A 177 1.61 23.09 16.58
N GLU A 178 1.33 22.09 15.78
CA GLU A 178 2.09 21.74 14.57
C GLU A 178 2.08 22.89 13.56
N VAL A 179 0.90 23.43 13.25
CA VAL A 179 0.73 24.57 12.34
C VAL A 179 1.40 25.83 12.91
N GLY A 180 1.25 26.09 14.21
CA GLY A 180 1.92 27.20 14.89
C GLY A 180 3.44 27.11 14.80
N ALA A 181 4.02 25.91 14.97
CA ALA A 181 5.45 25.69 14.81
C ALA A 181 5.90 25.86 13.36
N MET A 182 5.12 25.35 12.40
CA MET A 182 5.40 25.40 10.96
C MET A 182 5.44 26.83 10.41
N TYR A 183 4.54 27.70 10.86
CA TYR A 183 4.46 29.09 10.44
C TYR A 183 5.10 30.08 11.42
N GLN A 184 5.67 29.58 12.52
CA GLN A 184 6.26 30.36 13.62
C GLN A 184 5.26 31.34 14.27
N GLU A 185 3.98 30.95 14.25
CA GLU A 185 2.88 31.68 14.88
C GLU A 185 2.48 31.08 16.22
N PRO A 186 1.93 31.87 17.17
CA PRO A 186 1.44 31.32 18.43
C PRO A 186 0.17 30.50 18.20
N TYR A 187 0.01 29.42 18.96
CA TYR A 187 -1.25 28.70 19.09
C TYR A 187 -1.80 28.80 20.50
N THR A 188 -3.10 28.61 20.69
CA THR A 188 -3.79 28.64 21.98
C THR A 188 -4.41 27.28 22.28
N SER A 189 -4.15 26.74 23.50
CA SER A 189 -4.86 25.56 23.98
C SER A 189 -5.98 25.98 24.93
N PRO A 190 -7.23 25.54 24.73
CA PRO A 190 -8.33 25.87 25.64
C PRO A 190 -8.34 25.02 26.92
N LEU A 191 -7.39 24.10 27.10
CA LEU A 191 -7.40 23.09 28.16
C LEU A 191 -7.49 23.70 29.55
N ALA A 192 -6.61 24.64 29.89
CA ALA A 192 -6.58 25.28 31.21
C ALA A 192 -7.87 26.07 31.50
N GLU A 193 -8.42 26.76 30.49
CA GLU A 193 -9.68 27.49 30.65
C GLU A 193 -10.86 26.50 30.85
N MET A 194 -10.91 25.42 30.09
CA MET A 194 -11.99 24.42 30.21
C MET A 194 -11.90 23.68 31.54
N ALA A 195 -10.73 23.23 31.93
CA ALA A 195 -10.48 22.56 33.21
C ALA A 195 -10.77 23.48 34.41
N GLY A 196 -10.44 24.77 34.30
CA GLY A 196 -10.72 25.78 35.31
C GLY A 196 -12.20 26.09 35.57
N LYS A 197 -13.10 25.63 34.67
CA LYS A 197 -14.55 25.70 34.84
C LYS A 197 -15.12 24.55 35.69
N LEU A 198 -14.29 23.63 36.16
CA LEU A 198 -14.73 22.54 37.03
C LEU A 198 -15.20 23.07 38.38
N GLU A 199 -16.46 22.82 38.68
CA GLU A 199 -17.04 23.13 39.99
C GLU A 199 -17.45 21.83 40.67
N LEU A 200 -17.01 21.65 41.94
CA LEU A 200 -17.32 20.44 42.71
C LEU A 200 -18.48 20.68 43.65
N ASN A 201 -19.49 19.77 43.59
CA ASN A 201 -20.62 19.77 44.51
C ASN A 201 -20.23 19.04 45.83
N LYS A 202 -19.93 19.82 46.89
CA LYS A 202 -19.57 19.29 48.19
C LYS A 202 -20.77 18.85 49.04
N ASP A 203 -22.02 19.16 48.62
CA ASP A 203 -23.23 18.74 49.26
C ASP A 203 -23.72 17.38 48.76
N ALA A 204 -23.15 16.85 47.69
CA ALA A 204 -23.42 15.50 47.17
C ALA A 204 -22.63 14.43 47.96
N ALA A 205 -22.99 13.16 47.74
CA ALA A 205 -22.17 12.05 48.26
C ALA A 205 -20.77 12.08 47.66
N ALA A 206 -19.75 11.85 48.48
CA ALA A 206 -18.39 11.80 48.01
C ALA A 206 -18.21 10.64 47.03
N LEU A 207 -17.46 10.91 45.93
CA LEU A 207 -17.18 9.95 44.90
C LEU A 207 -16.60 8.62 45.42
N ASP A 208 -15.60 8.71 46.28
CA ASP A 208 -14.91 7.56 46.90
C ASP A 208 -15.73 6.77 47.93
N SER A 209 -16.89 7.28 48.32
CA SER A 209 -17.84 6.53 49.14
C SER A 209 -18.63 5.45 48.34
N GLU A 210 -18.80 5.65 47.03
CA GLU A 210 -19.57 4.79 46.14
C GLU A 210 -18.74 4.13 45.05
N VAL A 211 -17.59 4.70 44.66
CA VAL A 211 -16.75 4.21 43.57
C VAL A 211 -15.37 3.83 44.10
N SER A 212 -14.88 2.69 43.70
CA SER A 212 -13.47 2.31 43.86
C SER A 212 -12.86 1.87 42.55
N VAL A 213 -11.58 2.17 42.40
CA VAL A 213 -10.81 1.79 41.19
C VAL A 213 -9.58 1.01 41.62
N SER A 214 -9.32 -0.09 40.92
CA SER A 214 -8.09 -0.87 41.09
C SER A 214 -7.55 -1.35 39.76
N ILE A 215 -6.23 -1.39 39.63
CA ILE A 215 -5.50 -1.93 38.47
C ILE A 215 -4.85 -3.25 38.92
N ALA A 216 -5.33 -4.38 38.40
CA ALA A 216 -4.83 -5.70 38.79
C ALA A 216 -3.49 -6.05 38.14
N ASP A 217 -3.16 -5.44 36.99
CA ASP A 217 -1.91 -5.63 36.26
C ASP A 217 -1.45 -4.29 35.66
N GLU A 218 -0.43 -3.72 36.26
CA GLU A 218 0.16 -2.43 35.91
C GLU A 218 0.74 -2.40 34.47
N THR A 219 1.07 -3.58 33.92
CA THR A 219 1.57 -3.70 32.54
C THR A 219 0.46 -3.54 31.49
N ARG A 220 -0.80 -3.48 31.89
CA ARG A 220 -1.96 -3.32 31.00
C ARG A 220 -2.55 -1.93 31.03
N CYS A 221 -2.44 -1.27 32.18
CA CYS A 221 -2.98 0.06 32.39
C CYS A 221 -2.04 0.82 33.32
N SER A 222 -1.39 1.87 32.82
CA SER A 222 -0.45 2.69 33.62
C SER A 222 -1.15 3.72 34.50
N ARG A 223 -2.34 4.21 34.08
CA ARG A 223 -3.13 5.19 34.83
C ARG A 223 -4.61 5.02 34.51
N TYR A 224 -5.45 5.06 35.51
CA TYR A 224 -6.92 5.05 35.39
C TYR A 224 -7.53 6.06 36.35
N THR A 225 -8.38 6.93 35.81
CA THR A 225 -9.07 7.94 36.61
C THR A 225 -10.60 7.81 36.46
N ALA A 226 -11.31 8.19 37.51
CA ALA A 226 -12.77 8.21 37.53
C ALA A 226 -13.29 9.51 38.16
N ARG A 227 -14.30 10.11 37.53
CA ARG A 227 -15.12 11.19 38.09
C ARG A 227 -16.60 10.81 38.04
N VAL A 228 -17.44 11.36 38.91
CA VAL A 228 -18.88 11.17 38.87
C VAL A 228 -19.59 12.50 38.67
N ILE A 229 -20.45 12.54 37.66
CA ILE A 229 -21.37 13.65 37.40
C ILE A 229 -22.77 13.19 37.69
N ARG A 230 -23.46 13.91 38.59
CA ARG A 230 -24.77 13.54 39.05
C ARG A 230 -25.87 14.44 38.54
N GLY A 231 -27.08 13.89 38.44
CA GLY A 231 -28.28 14.63 38.05
C GLY A 231 -28.18 15.10 36.59
N CYS A 232 -27.48 14.36 35.76
CA CYS A 232 -27.41 14.64 34.34
C CYS A 232 -28.78 14.45 33.68
N LYS A 233 -29.11 15.30 32.74
CA LYS A 233 -30.20 15.12 31.80
C LYS A 233 -29.63 14.81 30.43
N VAL A 234 -29.77 13.56 30.03
CA VAL A 234 -29.36 13.12 28.70
C VAL A 234 -30.34 13.68 27.67
N GLY A 235 -29.82 14.21 26.59
CA GLY A 235 -30.58 14.85 25.51
C GLY A 235 -29.72 15.24 24.33
N PRO A 236 -30.25 16.04 23.39
CA PRO A 236 -29.47 16.49 22.23
C PRO A 236 -28.32 17.40 22.66
N SER A 237 -27.22 17.31 21.93
CA SER A 237 -26.04 18.16 22.11
C SER A 237 -26.31 19.60 21.63
N PRO A 238 -25.60 20.61 22.16
CA PRO A 238 -25.64 21.96 21.63
C PRO A 238 -25.22 22.03 20.15
N ASP A 239 -25.85 22.91 19.37
CA ASP A 239 -25.62 23.02 17.92
C ASP A 239 -24.15 23.18 17.54
N TRP A 240 -23.39 24.01 18.28
CA TRP A 240 -21.97 24.24 18.04
C TRP A 240 -21.10 22.96 18.14
N MET A 241 -21.49 22.04 19.02
CA MET A 241 -20.81 20.75 19.22
C MET A 241 -21.18 19.79 18.08
N VAL A 242 -22.47 19.74 17.72
CA VAL A 242 -22.96 18.93 16.61
C VAL A 242 -22.30 19.37 15.30
N GLU A 243 -22.21 20.69 15.04
CA GLU A 243 -21.53 21.24 13.85
C GLU A 243 -20.08 20.76 13.76
N ARG A 244 -19.28 20.87 14.84
CA ARG A 244 -17.88 20.50 14.87
C ARG A 244 -17.66 18.99 14.66
N LEU A 245 -18.42 18.16 15.36
CA LEU A 245 -18.32 16.71 15.22
C LEU A 245 -18.77 16.24 13.84
N THR A 246 -19.86 16.79 13.32
CA THR A 246 -20.36 16.46 11.98
C THR A 246 -19.36 16.87 10.89
N ALA A 247 -18.71 18.03 11.02
CA ALA A 247 -17.71 18.51 10.06
C ALA A 247 -16.55 17.50 9.88
N ILE A 248 -16.14 16.83 10.94
CA ILE A 248 -15.09 15.78 10.89
C ILE A 248 -15.63 14.37 10.68
N GLY A 249 -16.93 14.25 10.29
CA GLY A 249 -17.55 12.98 9.95
C GLY A 249 -18.04 12.16 11.14
N GLN A 250 -18.14 12.75 12.35
CA GLN A 250 -18.67 12.09 13.53
C GLN A 250 -20.18 12.33 13.64
N ARG A 251 -20.91 11.27 13.91
CA ARG A 251 -22.36 11.36 14.15
C ARG A 251 -22.61 11.80 15.59
N SER A 252 -23.42 12.83 15.80
CA SER A 252 -23.92 13.19 17.13
C SER A 252 -24.84 12.09 17.68
N ILE A 253 -24.69 11.77 18.96
CA ILE A 253 -25.43 10.71 19.67
C ILE A 253 -26.30 11.36 20.76
N ASN A 254 -25.68 11.88 21.80
CA ASN A 254 -26.28 12.64 22.88
C ASN A 254 -25.25 13.55 23.57
N ASN A 255 -25.71 14.49 24.39
CA ASN A 255 -24.86 15.48 25.02
C ASN A 255 -23.76 14.92 25.94
N ILE A 256 -23.85 13.67 26.42
CA ILE A 256 -22.80 13.04 27.24
C ILE A 256 -21.73 12.41 26.33
N VAL A 257 -22.17 11.55 25.39
CA VAL A 257 -21.25 10.85 24.48
C VAL A 257 -20.56 11.82 23.55
N ASP A 258 -21.26 12.86 23.08
CA ASP A 258 -20.66 13.86 22.20
C ASP A 258 -19.59 14.70 22.90
N VAL A 259 -19.72 14.93 24.21
CA VAL A 259 -18.62 15.55 24.99
C VAL A 259 -17.40 14.65 25.02
N THR A 260 -17.55 13.34 25.25
CA THR A 260 -16.39 12.41 25.22
C THR A 260 -15.71 12.39 23.85
N ASN A 261 -16.49 12.37 22.76
CA ASN A 261 -15.98 12.48 21.39
C ASN A 261 -15.34 13.85 21.12
N TYR A 262 -15.96 14.94 21.57
CA TYR A 262 -15.39 16.28 21.39
C TYR A 262 -14.03 16.43 22.07
N ILE A 263 -13.86 15.98 23.30
CA ILE A 263 -12.57 15.99 24.03
C ILE A 263 -11.54 15.08 23.36
N LEU A 264 -11.98 13.92 22.86
CA LEU A 264 -11.11 12.99 22.11
C LEU A 264 -10.50 13.67 20.88
N PHE A 265 -11.32 14.33 20.06
CA PHE A 265 -10.81 15.02 18.85
C PHE A 265 -10.12 16.34 19.19
N LEU A 266 -10.50 17.02 20.28
CA LEU A 266 -9.87 18.28 20.67
C LEU A 266 -8.47 18.08 21.25
N PHE A 267 -8.30 17.11 22.15
CA PHE A 267 -7.06 16.90 22.91
C PHE A 267 -6.37 15.56 22.67
N GLY A 268 -6.95 14.67 21.87
CA GLY A 268 -6.38 13.33 21.62
C GLY A 268 -6.55 12.36 22.79
N GLN A 269 -7.41 12.68 23.76
CA GLN A 269 -7.68 11.85 24.93
C GLN A 269 -8.98 11.08 24.76
N PRO A 270 -8.93 9.74 24.61
CA PRO A 270 -10.14 8.95 24.67
C PRO A 270 -10.70 8.93 26.10
N LEU A 271 -12.02 9.02 26.20
CA LEU A 271 -12.80 8.91 27.43
C LEU A 271 -13.98 7.96 27.21
N HIS A 272 -14.48 7.37 28.28
CA HIS A 272 -15.71 6.64 28.27
C HIS A 272 -16.66 7.07 29.39
N ALA A 273 -17.94 7.15 29.07
CA ALA A 273 -19.01 7.48 30.03
C ALA A 273 -19.84 6.25 30.29
N PHE A 274 -19.88 5.80 31.54
CA PHE A 274 -20.73 4.71 31.99
C PHE A 274 -21.96 5.26 32.72
N ASP A 275 -23.07 4.56 32.59
CA ASP A 275 -24.22 4.70 33.52
C ASP A 275 -23.79 4.17 34.88
N LEU A 276 -23.63 5.06 35.87
CA LEU A 276 -23.16 4.69 37.20
C LEU A 276 -24.06 3.68 37.89
N ASP A 277 -25.39 3.81 37.75
CA ASP A 277 -26.33 2.94 38.45
C ASP A 277 -26.28 1.51 37.91
N LYS A 278 -25.95 1.35 36.63
CA LYS A 278 -25.75 0.03 36.02
C LYS A 278 -24.40 -0.63 36.43
N LEU A 279 -23.46 0.11 37.01
CA LEU A 279 -22.20 -0.44 37.53
C LEU A 279 -22.31 -0.85 39.02
N LYS A 280 -23.33 -0.35 39.73
CA LYS A 280 -23.47 -0.57 41.18
C LYS A 280 -23.85 -2.00 41.50
N ASN A 281 -23.21 -2.55 42.53
CA ASN A 281 -23.57 -3.83 43.11
C ASN A 281 -24.76 -3.69 44.06
N ALA A 282 -25.18 -4.80 44.71
CA ALA A 282 -26.27 -4.82 45.65
C ALA A 282 -26.08 -3.91 46.88
N GLU A 283 -24.85 -3.50 47.18
CA GLU A 283 -24.48 -2.59 48.26
C GLU A 283 -24.47 -1.11 47.82
N GLY A 284 -24.82 -0.85 46.57
CA GLY A 284 -24.78 0.50 45.97
C GLY A 284 -23.39 0.99 45.62
N LYS A 285 -22.40 0.10 45.46
CA LYS A 285 -21.00 0.45 45.15
C LYS A 285 -20.61 -0.02 43.75
N ALA A 286 -19.91 0.85 43.02
CA ALA A 286 -19.27 0.54 41.74
C ALA A 286 -17.77 0.26 41.97
N ASN A 287 -17.37 -1.00 41.91
CA ASN A 287 -15.99 -1.43 42.08
C ASN A 287 -15.37 -1.73 40.73
N ILE A 288 -14.60 -0.78 40.20
CA ILE A 288 -13.95 -0.92 38.89
C ILE A 288 -12.63 -1.66 39.05
N VAL A 289 -12.41 -2.67 38.23
CA VAL A 289 -11.15 -3.43 38.16
C VAL A 289 -10.67 -3.50 36.73
N VAL A 290 -9.47 -2.95 36.47
CA VAL A 290 -8.81 -3.12 35.18
C VAL A 290 -7.96 -4.39 35.25
N ARG A 291 -8.26 -5.38 34.43
CA ARG A 291 -7.63 -6.72 34.47
C ARG A 291 -7.49 -7.36 33.11
N ALA A 292 -6.80 -8.49 33.04
CA ALA A 292 -6.90 -9.40 31.92
C ALA A 292 -8.33 -9.96 31.80
N ALA A 293 -8.83 -10.17 30.62
CA ALA A 293 -10.03 -10.97 30.42
C ALA A 293 -9.78 -12.43 30.84
N GLU A 294 -10.83 -13.14 31.27
CA GLU A 294 -10.76 -14.57 31.44
C GLU A 294 -10.87 -15.27 30.07
N GLU A 295 -10.23 -16.43 29.92
CA GLU A 295 -10.29 -17.16 28.66
C GLU A 295 -11.72 -17.62 28.37
N GLY A 296 -12.29 -17.17 27.24
CA GLY A 296 -13.68 -17.46 26.89
C GLY A 296 -14.71 -16.56 27.55
N GLU A 297 -14.29 -15.52 28.29
CA GLU A 297 -15.19 -14.48 28.85
C GLU A 297 -15.97 -13.81 27.71
N LYS A 298 -17.26 -13.52 27.94
CA LYS A 298 -18.13 -12.91 26.93
C LYS A 298 -18.47 -11.48 27.29
N LEU A 299 -18.46 -10.62 26.29
CA LEU A 299 -18.88 -9.23 26.38
C LEU A 299 -19.70 -8.86 25.15
N THR A 300 -20.92 -8.32 25.35
CA THR A 300 -21.65 -7.65 24.27
C THR A 300 -21.20 -6.20 24.19
N THR A 301 -20.60 -5.81 23.08
CA THR A 301 -20.07 -4.46 22.82
C THR A 301 -21.19 -3.52 22.34
N LEU A 302 -20.94 -2.19 22.32
CA LEU A 302 -21.91 -1.14 21.93
C LEU A 302 -22.50 -1.30 20.53
N ASP A 303 -21.83 -2.05 19.65
CA ASP A 303 -22.34 -2.41 18.32
C ASP A 303 -23.36 -3.56 18.33
N GLY A 304 -23.66 -4.11 19.51
CA GLY A 304 -24.61 -5.19 19.72
C GLY A 304 -24.08 -6.60 19.51
N GLU A 305 -22.80 -6.75 19.18
CA GLU A 305 -22.17 -8.04 18.91
C GLU A 305 -21.58 -8.68 20.16
N GLU A 306 -21.84 -10.00 20.38
CA GLU A 306 -21.22 -10.77 21.45
C GLU A 306 -19.79 -11.16 21.06
N ARG A 307 -18.82 -10.74 21.86
CA ARG A 307 -17.40 -11.03 21.67
C ARG A 307 -16.92 -12.08 22.67
N VAL A 308 -16.15 -13.05 22.19
CA VAL A 308 -15.45 -14.03 23.03
C VAL A 308 -14.04 -13.55 23.25
N LEU A 309 -13.66 -13.34 24.50
CA LEU A 309 -12.41 -12.70 24.87
C LEU A 309 -11.34 -13.74 25.17
N THR A 310 -10.08 -13.33 25.03
CA THR A 310 -8.92 -14.13 25.40
C THR A 310 -8.12 -13.43 26.50
N SER A 311 -7.31 -14.17 27.22
CA SER A 311 -6.51 -13.69 28.36
C SER A 311 -5.45 -12.63 28.00
N ASP A 312 -5.14 -12.43 26.71
CA ASP A 312 -4.28 -11.33 26.25
C ASP A 312 -5.00 -9.98 26.21
N MET A 313 -6.33 -9.99 26.11
CA MET A 313 -7.16 -8.78 26.06
C MET A 313 -7.27 -8.13 27.44
N THR A 314 -7.39 -6.80 27.47
CA THR A 314 -7.60 -6.03 28.68
C THR A 314 -9.05 -5.60 28.77
N VAL A 315 -9.66 -5.76 29.93
CA VAL A 315 -11.03 -5.37 30.20
C VAL A 315 -11.13 -4.43 31.41
N ILE A 316 -12.14 -3.56 31.37
CA ILE A 316 -12.67 -2.89 32.53
C ILE A 316 -13.81 -3.79 33.02
N ALA A 317 -13.78 -4.15 34.29
CA ALA A 317 -14.70 -5.13 34.86
C ALA A 317 -15.24 -4.67 36.23
N THR A 318 -16.35 -5.24 36.63
CA THR A 318 -16.80 -5.23 38.01
C THR A 318 -16.80 -6.65 38.55
N PRO A 319 -16.60 -6.88 39.89
CA PRO A 319 -16.57 -8.23 40.45
C PRO A 319 -17.88 -9.02 40.23
N ASP A 320 -18.99 -8.33 40.11
CA ASP A 320 -20.31 -8.95 40.05
C ASP A 320 -20.79 -9.23 38.62
N GLN A 321 -20.39 -8.40 37.65
CA GLN A 321 -20.86 -8.47 36.25
C GLN A 321 -19.80 -9.02 35.28
N GLY A 322 -18.53 -9.12 35.71
CA GLY A 322 -17.46 -9.45 34.81
C GLY A 322 -17.02 -8.24 33.96
N ALA A 323 -16.61 -8.48 32.70
CA ALA A 323 -16.18 -7.43 31.79
C ALA A 323 -17.36 -6.51 31.42
N VAL A 324 -17.19 -5.19 31.59
CA VAL A 324 -18.16 -4.14 31.23
C VAL A 324 -17.66 -3.28 30.06
N ALA A 325 -16.36 -3.35 29.71
CA ALA A 325 -15.82 -2.73 28.51
C ALA A 325 -14.51 -3.42 28.06
N LEU A 326 -14.24 -3.37 26.77
CA LEU A 326 -12.90 -3.64 26.21
C LEU A 326 -12.04 -2.39 26.39
N ALA A 327 -11.04 -2.47 27.26
CA ALA A 327 -10.20 -1.34 27.64
C ALA A 327 -9.51 -0.72 26.40
N GLY A 328 -9.76 0.57 26.17
CA GLY A 328 -9.20 1.33 25.06
C GLY A 328 -9.76 1.02 23.67
N VAL A 329 -10.74 0.12 23.53
CA VAL A 329 -11.30 -0.29 22.24
C VAL A 329 -12.78 0.10 22.12
N MET A 330 -13.64 -0.47 22.96
CA MET A 330 -15.09 -0.25 22.88
C MET A 330 -15.79 -0.56 24.21
N GLY A 331 -16.76 0.28 24.57
CA GLY A 331 -17.61 0.06 25.74
C GLY A 331 -18.55 -1.15 25.59
N GLY A 332 -19.05 -1.63 26.71
CA GLY A 332 -20.08 -2.68 26.75
C GLY A 332 -21.49 -2.12 26.76
N LEU A 333 -22.38 -2.79 26.06
CA LEU A 333 -23.80 -2.41 25.89
C LEU A 333 -24.55 -2.33 27.23
N ALA A 334 -24.23 -3.23 28.16
CA ALA A 334 -24.93 -3.31 29.45
C ALA A 334 -24.80 -2.05 30.31
N THR A 335 -23.74 -1.27 30.13
CA THR A 335 -23.43 -0.09 30.94
C THR A 335 -23.48 1.22 30.14
N GLU A 336 -24.12 1.17 28.96
CA GLU A 336 -24.30 2.32 28.07
C GLU A 336 -25.13 3.44 28.71
N VAL A 337 -24.78 4.68 28.43
CA VAL A 337 -25.55 5.89 28.76
C VAL A 337 -26.80 5.94 27.88
N THR A 338 -27.98 5.97 28.52
CA THR A 338 -29.27 6.04 27.85
C THR A 338 -30.02 7.32 28.26
N GLU A 339 -31.20 7.58 27.68
CA GLU A 339 -32.03 8.73 28.03
C GLU A 339 -32.50 8.71 29.53
N GLU A 340 -32.45 7.54 30.15
CA GLU A 340 -32.83 7.34 31.54
C GLU A 340 -31.67 7.56 32.54
N THR A 341 -30.42 7.66 32.02
CA THR A 341 -29.21 7.83 32.83
C THR A 341 -29.22 9.19 33.52
N THR A 342 -29.02 9.20 34.83
CA THR A 342 -28.93 10.42 35.64
C THR A 342 -27.57 10.63 36.27
N ASP A 343 -26.84 9.56 36.57
CA ASP A 343 -25.51 9.63 37.15
C ASP A 343 -24.51 8.96 36.23
N VAL A 344 -23.45 9.68 35.87
CA VAL A 344 -22.42 9.26 34.92
C VAL A 344 -21.08 9.06 35.64
N LEU A 345 -20.48 7.86 35.45
CA LEU A 345 -19.07 7.66 35.76
C LEU A 345 -18.24 7.95 34.52
N LEU A 346 -17.40 8.97 34.58
CA LEU A 346 -16.50 9.37 33.52
C LEU A 346 -15.13 8.71 33.73
N GLU A 347 -14.75 7.83 32.82
CA GLU A 347 -13.41 7.22 32.74
C GLU A 347 -12.47 8.08 31.93
N THR A 348 -11.22 8.17 32.41
CA THR A 348 -10.10 8.65 31.57
C THR A 348 -8.86 7.84 31.97
N ALA A 349 -8.26 7.15 31.01
CA ALA A 349 -7.21 6.18 31.31
C ALA A 349 -6.07 6.18 30.26
N THR A 350 -5.00 5.43 30.56
CA THR A 350 -3.95 5.06 29.60
C THR A 350 -3.74 3.55 29.64
N PHE A 351 -3.97 2.90 28.48
CA PHE A 351 -3.80 1.47 28.31
C PHE A 351 -2.56 1.14 27.50
N GLU A 352 -2.02 -0.07 27.67
CA GLU A 352 -0.83 -0.53 26.97
C GLU A 352 -1.10 -0.65 25.47
N ALA A 353 -0.30 0.05 24.67
CA ALA A 353 -0.50 0.28 23.25
C ALA A 353 -0.53 -1.02 22.41
N GLY A 354 0.45 -1.91 22.65
CA GLY A 354 0.58 -3.16 21.89
C GLY A 354 -0.57 -4.13 22.12
N ARG A 355 -1.11 -4.21 23.36
CA ARG A 355 -2.28 -5.06 23.68
C ARG A 355 -3.55 -4.48 23.08
N THR A 356 -3.74 -3.17 23.18
CA THR A 356 -4.88 -2.50 22.55
C THR A 356 -4.88 -2.73 21.04
N SER A 357 -3.73 -2.58 20.39
CA SER A 357 -3.57 -2.86 18.96
C SER A 357 -3.89 -4.31 18.60
N ARG A 358 -3.38 -5.29 19.35
CA ARG A 358 -3.70 -6.70 19.12
C ARG A 358 -5.17 -7.01 19.35
N THR A 359 -5.76 -6.48 20.41
CA THR A 359 -7.19 -6.66 20.72
C THR A 359 -8.06 -6.13 19.59
N SER A 360 -7.80 -4.88 19.15
CA SER A 360 -8.50 -4.22 18.05
C SER A 360 -8.44 -5.05 16.75
N ARG A 361 -7.25 -5.52 16.38
CA ARG A 361 -7.04 -6.33 15.16
C ARG A 361 -7.66 -7.71 15.24
N ASN A 362 -7.49 -8.40 16.36
CA ASN A 362 -8.02 -9.77 16.53
C ASN A 362 -9.55 -9.81 16.51
N LEU A 363 -10.19 -8.76 16.98
CA LEU A 363 -11.66 -8.65 16.98
C LEU A 363 -12.20 -7.91 15.74
N GLY A 364 -11.34 -7.34 14.90
CA GLY A 364 -11.73 -6.50 13.75
C GLY A 364 -12.43 -5.20 14.18
N LEU A 365 -12.14 -4.69 15.39
CA LEU A 365 -12.75 -3.48 15.99
C LEU A 365 -11.75 -2.32 15.94
N ILE A 366 -11.75 -1.57 14.86
CA ILE A 366 -10.96 -0.34 14.74
C ILE A 366 -11.85 0.83 15.14
N SER A 367 -11.48 1.53 16.22
CA SER A 367 -12.18 2.72 16.72
C SER A 367 -11.23 3.92 16.82
N GLU A 368 -11.78 5.13 16.89
CA GLU A 368 -11.02 6.36 17.16
C GLU A 368 -10.26 6.29 18.49
N SER A 369 -10.80 5.57 19.45
CA SER A 369 -10.18 5.30 20.75
C SER A 369 -9.00 4.34 20.59
N SER A 370 -9.19 3.17 19.96
CA SER A 370 -8.14 2.16 19.78
C SER A 370 -6.96 2.71 18.96
N MET A 371 -7.24 3.52 17.94
CA MET A 371 -6.22 4.16 17.10
C MET A 371 -5.31 5.11 17.91
N ARG A 372 -5.85 5.81 18.90
CA ARG A 372 -5.04 6.68 19.78
C ARG A 372 -4.26 5.87 20.80
N TYR A 373 -4.89 4.92 21.47
CA TYR A 373 -4.21 4.09 22.46
C TYR A 373 -3.08 3.25 21.86
N GLU A 374 -3.26 2.68 20.65
CA GLU A 374 -2.21 1.88 20.00
C GLU A 374 -0.97 2.70 19.60
N ARG A 375 -1.10 4.03 19.49
CA ARG A 375 -0.01 4.95 19.18
C ARG A 375 0.59 5.62 20.43
N GLY A 376 -0.09 5.53 21.56
CA GLY A 376 0.29 6.14 22.82
C GLY A 376 -0.55 7.37 23.16
N VAL A 377 -1.06 7.41 24.37
CA VAL A 377 -1.80 8.53 24.95
C VAL A 377 -0.99 9.08 26.12
N ASP A 378 -0.92 10.41 26.20
CA ASP A 378 -0.20 11.14 27.25
C ASP A 378 -0.88 10.94 28.61
N ASP A 379 -0.19 10.25 29.52
CA ASP A 379 -0.69 9.97 30.87
C ASP A 379 -0.58 11.14 31.85
N HIS A 380 0.28 12.12 31.59
CA HIS A 380 0.43 13.30 32.43
C HIS A 380 -0.74 14.27 32.30
N GLY A 381 -1.28 14.46 31.10
CA GLY A 381 -2.39 15.39 30.85
C GLY A 381 -3.79 14.88 31.21
N ILE A 382 -3.91 13.67 31.76
CA ILE A 382 -5.21 13.02 32.03
C ILE A 382 -6.09 13.81 32.99
N GLU A 383 -5.53 14.32 34.07
CA GLU A 383 -6.29 15.02 35.12
C GLU A 383 -6.97 16.28 34.60
N GLU A 384 -6.24 17.12 33.83
CA GLU A 384 -6.78 18.35 33.27
C GLU A 384 -7.83 18.05 32.17
N ARG A 385 -7.56 17.05 31.32
CA ARG A 385 -8.50 16.65 30.26
C ARG A 385 -9.77 16.04 30.84
N SER A 386 -9.66 15.24 31.90
CA SER A 386 -10.79 14.72 32.66
C SER A 386 -11.60 15.84 33.33
N ALA A 387 -10.93 16.84 33.89
CA ALA A 387 -11.59 18.01 34.47
C ALA A 387 -12.35 18.83 33.42
N ALA A 388 -11.75 19.09 32.26
CA ALA A 388 -12.39 19.78 31.15
C ALA A 388 -13.62 19.04 30.63
N ALA A 389 -13.53 17.70 30.50
CA ALA A 389 -14.65 16.85 30.09
C ALA A 389 -15.79 16.88 31.13
N ALA A 390 -15.48 16.71 32.41
CA ALA A 390 -16.49 16.71 33.48
C ALA A 390 -17.20 18.07 33.61
N ALA A 391 -16.44 19.17 33.51
CA ALA A 391 -17.01 20.53 33.50
C ALA A 391 -17.96 20.73 32.31
N LEU A 392 -17.57 20.25 31.12
CA LEU A 392 -18.39 20.38 29.92
C LEU A 392 -19.63 19.51 30.00
N ILE A 393 -19.54 18.25 30.46
CA ILE A 393 -20.70 17.38 30.71
C ILE A 393 -21.67 18.06 31.66
N ALA A 394 -21.18 18.57 32.80
CA ALA A 394 -22.03 19.26 33.78
C ALA A 394 -22.75 20.47 33.15
N ALA A 395 -22.05 21.27 32.34
CA ALA A 395 -22.62 22.44 31.69
C ALA A 395 -23.72 22.10 30.67
N VAL A 396 -23.55 21.04 29.84
CA VAL A 396 -24.53 20.69 28.79
C VAL A 396 -25.66 19.77 29.27
N SER A 397 -25.46 19.05 30.41
CA SER A 397 -26.47 18.16 30.96
C SER A 397 -27.21 18.74 32.15
N GLY A 398 -26.77 19.85 32.73
CA GLY A 398 -27.26 20.42 33.97
C GLY A 398 -26.88 19.63 35.22
N GLY A 399 -25.96 18.67 35.09
CA GLY A 399 -25.43 17.85 36.18
C GLY A 399 -24.44 18.61 37.08
N THR A 400 -24.02 17.97 38.16
CA THR A 400 -22.99 18.47 39.07
C THR A 400 -21.89 17.46 39.31
N VAL A 401 -20.64 17.89 39.42
CA VAL A 401 -19.50 16.99 39.60
C VAL A 401 -19.32 16.71 41.09
N SER A 402 -19.26 15.43 41.51
CA SER A 402 -19.04 15.02 42.91
C SER A 402 -17.62 15.38 43.36
N TYR A 403 -17.50 15.76 44.66
CA TYR A 403 -16.19 15.86 45.29
C TYR A 403 -15.63 14.49 45.71
N ALA A 404 -14.37 14.36 46.07
CA ALA A 404 -13.77 13.16 46.63
C ALA A 404 -13.14 13.50 47.98
N GLU A 405 -13.23 12.62 48.99
CA GLU A 405 -12.63 12.82 50.29
C GLU A 405 -11.09 12.80 50.16
N GLY A 406 -10.41 13.83 50.65
CA GLY A 406 -8.94 13.94 50.55
C GLY A 406 -8.39 14.29 49.16
N ASN A 407 -9.24 14.57 48.18
CA ASN A 407 -8.82 15.03 46.86
C ASN A 407 -9.65 16.26 46.42
N GLU A 408 -8.98 17.44 46.44
CA GLU A 408 -9.62 18.70 46.09
C GLU A 408 -10.07 18.82 44.64
N ASN A 409 -9.61 17.89 43.77
CA ASN A 409 -9.91 17.89 42.33
C ASN A 409 -11.11 16.99 41.95
N GLY A 410 -11.77 16.36 42.93
CA GLY A 410 -12.95 15.53 42.71
C GLY A 410 -12.73 14.34 41.78
N ILE A 411 -11.61 13.64 41.94
CA ILE A 411 -11.15 12.54 41.08
C ILE A 411 -10.61 11.39 41.92
N ILE A 412 -10.95 10.16 41.54
CA ILE A 412 -10.16 8.98 41.92
C ILE A 412 -9.09 8.81 40.86
N ASP A 413 -7.83 8.76 41.25
CA ASP A 413 -6.67 8.64 40.37
C ASP A 413 -5.75 7.52 40.84
N VAL A 414 -5.65 6.47 40.05
CA VAL A 414 -4.79 5.30 40.28
C VAL A 414 -3.68 5.33 39.22
N TRP A 415 -2.48 5.73 39.66
CA TRP A 415 -1.30 5.92 38.78
C TRP A 415 -0.08 5.15 39.29
N PRO A 416 -0.05 3.80 39.16
CA PRO A 416 1.03 2.96 39.65
C PRO A 416 2.34 3.11 38.88
N VAL A 417 2.26 3.38 37.58
CA VAL A 417 3.45 3.52 36.71
C VAL A 417 3.41 4.87 36.02
N LYS A 418 4.26 5.78 36.48
CA LYS A 418 4.40 7.12 35.89
C LYS A 418 5.40 7.06 34.74
N SER A 419 5.04 7.61 33.59
CA SER A 419 6.00 7.82 32.50
C SER A 419 7.01 8.88 32.90
N GLU A 420 8.24 8.73 32.44
CA GLU A 420 9.31 9.72 32.70
C GLU A 420 9.44 10.63 31.48
N GLU A 421 9.75 11.92 31.74
CA GLU A 421 10.09 12.87 30.68
C GLU A 421 11.44 12.49 30.05
N SER A 422 11.55 12.61 28.74
CA SER A 422 12.81 12.38 28.04
C SER A 422 13.72 13.60 28.16
N HIS A 423 14.88 13.45 28.83
CA HIS A 423 15.90 14.46 28.92
C HIS A 423 17.04 14.16 27.96
N LEU A 424 17.27 15.02 26.98
CA LEU A 424 18.15 14.78 25.85
C LEU A 424 19.14 15.93 25.66
N GLN A 425 20.34 15.60 25.19
CA GLN A 425 21.29 16.61 24.70
C GLN A 425 21.08 16.80 23.19
N PHE A 426 21.05 18.05 22.75
CA PHE A 426 21.08 18.43 21.34
C PHE A 426 22.42 19.07 21.01
N ARG A 427 23.27 18.36 20.26
CA ARG A 427 24.61 18.82 19.87
C ARG A 427 24.54 19.53 18.51
N ILE A 428 24.55 20.87 18.51
CA ILE A 428 24.35 21.71 17.33
C ILE A 428 25.38 21.41 16.21
N ASP A 429 26.68 21.29 16.60
CA ASP A 429 27.73 21.02 15.62
C ASP A 429 27.57 19.65 14.98
N ARG A 430 27.14 18.64 15.74
CA ARG A 430 26.85 17.31 15.20
C ARG A 430 25.63 17.33 14.28
N PHE A 431 24.58 18.03 14.65
CA PHE A 431 23.40 18.22 13.83
C PHE A 431 23.76 18.88 12.49
N ASN A 432 24.43 20.03 12.53
CA ASN A 432 24.84 20.76 11.33
C ASN A 432 25.80 19.93 10.43
N GLY A 433 26.70 19.15 11.07
CA GLY A 433 27.59 18.24 10.34
C GLY A 433 26.86 17.10 9.64
N MET A 434 25.79 16.56 10.24
CA MET A 434 24.94 15.51 9.63
C MET A 434 24.09 16.07 8.51
N MET A 435 23.52 17.26 8.69
CA MET A 435 22.63 17.90 7.70
C MET A 435 23.43 18.46 6.51
N GLY A 436 24.72 18.71 6.67
CA GLY A 436 25.53 19.40 5.65
C GLY A 436 25.14 20.87 5.47
N ALA A 437 24.47 21.46 6.44
CA ALA A 437 23.96 22.83 6.45
C ALA A 437 24.28 23.52 7.78
N GLN A 438 24.28 24.85 7.79
CA GLN A 438 24.47 25.65 9.02
C GLN A 438 23.13 26.22 9.45
N ILE A 439 22.41 25.49 10.29
CA ILE A 439 21.12 25.92 10.83
C ILE A 439 21.37 26.73 12.10
N PRO A 440 20.85 27.97 12.19
CA PRO A 440 21.11 28.84 13.33
C PRO A 440 20.59 28.28 14.64
N ARG A 441 21.36 28.50 15.72
CA ARG A 441 20.96 28.09 17.08
C ARG A 441 19.59 28.66 17.48
N GLU A 442 19.33 29.93 17.17
CA GLU A 442 18.09 30.61 17.50
C GLU A 442 16.89 29.92 16.87
N PHE A 443 17.02 29.45 15.63
CA PHE A 443 15.99 28.69 14.96
C PHE A 443 15.73 27.34 15.65
N ILE A 444 16.80 26.62 16.03
CA ILE A 444 16.71 25.34 16.74
C ILE A 444 15.94 25.49 18.05
N VAL A 445 16.31 26.50 18.85
CA VAL A 445 15.68 26.78 20.15
C VAL A 445 14.22 27.19 19.98
N ASP A 446 13.91 28.07 19.01
CA ASP A 446 12.53 28.51 18.72
C ASP A 446 11.64 27.35 18.31
N ILE A 447 12.07 26.55 17.37
CA ILE A 447 11.26 25.42 16.86
C ILE A 447 11.02 24.37 17.94
N LEU A 448 12.03 23.94 18.67
CA LEU A 448 11.85 22.98 19.75
C LEU A 448 10.92 23.54 20.84
N GLY A 449 11.04 24.83 21.19
CA GLY A 449 10.14 25.49 22.11
C GLY A 449 8.68 25.52 21.62
N ARG A 450 8.44 25.81 20.35
CA ARG A 450 7.09 25.81 19.75
C ARG A 450 6.46 24.44 19.71
N LEU A 451 7.27 23.38 19.58
CA LEU A 451 6.83 21.99 19.67
C LEU A 451 6.55 21.54 21.11
N GLY A 452 6.78 22.40 22.10
CA GLY A 452 6.50 22.14 23.50
C GLY A 452 7.70 21.60 24.30
N CYS A 453 8.89 21.51 23.70
CA CYS A 453 10.09 21.13 24.43
C CYS A 453 10.56 22.26 25.34
N LYS A 454 11.06 21.93 26.56
CA LYS A 454 11.82 22.84 27.37
C LYS A 454 13.27 22.79 26.90
N VAL A 455 13.84 23.93 26.54
CA VAL A 455 15.20 24.04 26.02
C VAL A 455 16.03 24.93 26.93
N GLU A 456 17.14 24.42 27.43
CA GLU A 456 18.08 25.11 28.30
C GLU A 456 19.51 25.03 27.74
N ASP A 457 20.41 25.91 28.15
CA ASP A 457 21.80 25.85 27.76
C ASP A 457 22.50 24.68 28.45
N GLY A 458 23.24 23.88 27.70
CA GLY A 458 24.08 22.81 28.26
C GLY A 458 25.40 23.31 28.81
N GLU A 459 26.14 22.42 29.46
CA GLU A 459 27.46 22.75 30.06
C GLU A 459 28.54 23.10 29.04
N ALA A 460 28.44 22.50 27.83
CA ALA A 460 29.37 22.71 26.73
C ALA A 460 28.82 23.72 25.71
N GLU A 461 29.72 24.47 25.07
CA GLU A 461 29.39 25.37 23.98
C GLU A 461 28.71 24.56 22.82
N ASN A 462 27.65 25.11 22.24
CA ASN A 462 26.87 24.47 21.17
C ASN A 462 26.17 23.16 21.59
N VAL A 463 25.91 22.97 22.89
CA VAL A 463 25.04 21.90 23.38
C VAL A 463 23.83 22.52 24.07
N LEU A 464 22.65 21.97 23.81
CA LEU A 464 21.40 22.30 24.48
C LEU A 464 20.92 21.08 25.29
N GLU A 465 20.36 21.34 26.47
CA GLU A 465 19.62 20.35 27.25
C GLU A 465 18.15 20.52 26.90
N VAL A 466 17.53 19.44 26.40
CA VAL A 466 16.16 19.46 25.91
C VAL A 466 15.33 18.44 26.67
N THR A 467 14.24 18.90 27.29
CA THR A 467 13.22 18.04 27.87
C THR A 467 12.06 17.94 26.92
N ALA A 468 11.80 16.76 26.40
CA ALA A 468 10.69 16.51 25.49
C ALA A 468 9.37 16.38 26.26
N PRO A 469 8.25 16.92 25.75
CA PRO A 469 6.96 16.84 26.43
C PRO A 469 6.41 15.40 26.38
N THR A 470 5.65 15.01 27.40
CA THR A 470 5.13 13.64 27.57
C THR A 470 4.15 13.22 26.49
N PHE A 471 3.50 14.18 25.81
CA PHE A 471 2.65 13.90 24.65
C PHE A 471 3.43 13.59 23.36
N ARG A 472 4.78 13.60 23.39
CA ARG A 472 5.67 13.23 22.30
C ARG A 472 6.48 11.96 22.66
N PRO A 473 5.85 10.78 22.68
CA PRO A 473 6.52 9.52 23.00
C PRO A 473 7.55 9.10 21.95
N ASP A 474 7.54 9.74 20.80
CA ASP A 474 8.44 9.53 19.67
C ASP A 474 9.80 10.23 19.80
N LEU A 475 10.01 11.01 20.85
CA LEU A 475 11.25 11.76 21.07
C LEU A 475 12.13 11.15 22.20
N PRO A 476 12.56 9.88 22.14
CA PRO A 476 13.41 9.26 23.15
C PRO A 476 14.92 9.46 22.90
N ARG A 477 15.35 10.02 21.77
CA ARG A 477 16.75 10.09 21.35
C ARG A 477 17.08 11.46 20.75
N GLU A 478 18.36 11.83 20.81
CA GLU A 478 18.88 13.06 20.19
C GLU A 478 18.53 13.19 18.70
N ILE A 479 18.59 12.08 17.97
CA ILE A 479 18.31 12.09 16.54
C ILE A 479 16.85 12.42 16.21
N ASP A 480 15.93 12.09 17.11
CA ASP A 480 14.52 12.38 16.95
C ASP A 480 14.26 13.90 17.06
N LEU A 481 15.04 14.60 17.91
CA LEU A 481 15.03 16.07 17.94
C LEU A 481 15.62 16.69 16.67
N TYR A 482 16.61 16.03 16.05
CA TYR A 482 17.19 16.46 14.77
C TYR A 482 16.15 16.42 13.65
N GLU A 483 15.33 15.36 13.61
CA GLU A 483 14.22 15.22 12.68
C GLU A 483 13.23 16.36 12.82
N GLU A 484 12.83 16.70 14.03
CA GLU A 484 11.90 17.79 14.31
C GLU A 484 12.39 19.14 13.80
N VAL A 485 13.64 19.46 14.06
CA VAL A 485 14.25 20.72 13.59
C VAL A 485 14.36 20.70 12.06
N LEU A 486 14.80 19.59 11.48
CA LEU A 486 15.02 19.47 10.03
C LEU A 486 13.73 19.59 9.22
N ARG A 487 12.67 18.87 9.61
CA ARG A 487 11.40 18.89 8.90
C ARG A 487 10.74 20.26 8.88
N LEU A 488 10.88 21.03 9.97
CA LEU A 488 10.33 22.40 10.06
C LEU A 488 11.26 23.45 9.45
N TYR A 489 12.58 23.20 9.43
CA TYR A 489 13.51 24.03 8.66
C TYR A 489 13.22 23.92 7.15
N GLY A 490 12.89 22.74 6.68
CA GLY A 490 12.60 22.41 5.28
C GLY A 490 13.79 21.75 4.60
N MET A 491 13.59 20.51 4.14
CA MET A 491 14.62 19.75 3.39
C MET A 491 14.91 20.36 2.02
N ASP A 492 13.98 21.11 1.46
CA ASP A 492 14.08 21.87 0.21
C ASP A 492 15.11 22.99 0.30
N ARG A 493 15.47 23.44 1.51
CA ARG A 493 16.51 24.46 1.75
C ARG A 493 17.91 23.88 1.84
N ILE A 494 18.06 22.56 1.86
CA ILE A 494 19.37 21.90 1.90
C ILE A 494 19.81 21.60 0.47
N GLU A 495 20.99 22.12 0.10
CA GLU A 495 21.52 21.88 -1.25
C GLU A 495 21.84 20.39 -1.44
N PRO A 496 21.34 19.77 -2.54
CA PRO A 496 21.71 18.39 -2.84
C PRO A 496 23.19 18.28 -3.18
N THR A 497 23.87 17.36 -2.53
CA THR A 497 25.29 17.09 -2.78
C THR A 497 25.50 15.70 -3.36
N LEU A 498 26.48 15.54 -4.21
CA LEU A 498 26.90 14.22 -4.65
C LEU A 498 27.63 13.50 -3.52
N PRO A 499 27.37 12.19 -3.32
CA PRO A 499 28.10 11.42 -2.32
C PRO A 499 29.62 11.50 -2.62
N GLY A 500 30.35 12.20 -1.76
CA GLY A 500 31.79 12.28 -1.82
C GLY A 500 32.41 10.98 -1.29
N GLY A 501 33.25 10.35 -2.09
CA GLY A 501 34.00 9.17 -1.68
C GLY A 501 35.33 9.11 -2.35
N ARG A 502 36.41 8.82 -1.60
CA ARG A 502 37.72 8.53 -2.18
C ARG A 502 37.58 7.27 -3.06
N GLY A 503 37.38 7.50 -4.39
CA GLY A 503 37.72 6.56 -5.44
C GLY A 503 37.23 5.11 -5.37
N ARG A 504 36.18 4.81 -4.63
CA ARG A 504 35.52 3.49 -4.71
C ARG A 504 34.44 3.55 -5.78
N PHE A 505 34.88 3.35 -7.02
CA PHE A 505 33.88 3.00 -8.06
C PHE A 505 33.30 1.64 -7.72
N GLY A 506 31.98 1.54 -7.74
CA GLY A 506 31.31 0.26 -7.62
C GLY A 506 31.81 -0.67 -8.72
N VAL A 507 32.35 -1.83 -8.37
CA VAL A 507 32.78 -2.86 -9.34
C VAL A 507 31.68 -3.88 -9.43
N ARG A 508 31.15 -4.13 -10.63
CA ARG A 508 30.20 -5.23 -10.86
C ARG A 508 30.89 -6.56 -10.56
N THR A 509 30.21 -7.43 -9.81
CA THR A 509 30.66 -8.78 -9.58
C THR A 509 30.69 -9.58 -10.89
N GLU A 510 31.40 -10.70 -10.92
CA GLU A 510 31.41 -11.60 -12.07
C GLU A 510 29.99 -12.10 -12.42
N ALA A 511 29.20 -12.44 -11.42
CA ALA A 511 27.82 -12.86 -11.62
C ALA A 511 26.96 -11.75 -12.27
N GLN A 512 27.09 -10.50 -11.84
CA GLN A 512 26.39 -9.36 -12.45
C GLN A 512 26.80 -9.13 -13.90
N ARG A 513 28.10 -9.21 -14.20
CA ARG A 513 28.60 -9.10 -15.59
C ARG A 513 28.10 -10.24 -16.47
N THR A 514 28.07 -11.45 -15.93
CA THR A 514 27.54 -12.62 -16.65
C THR A 514 26.03 -12.46 -16.93
N LEU A 515 25.27 -11.93 -15.97
CA LEU A 515 23.84 -11.64 -16.16
C LEU A 515 23.62 -10.57 -17.24
N ASP A 516 24.47 -9.52 -17.30
CA ASP A 516 24.40 -8.52 -18.38
C ASP A 516 24.59 -9.19 -19.76
N VAL A 517 25.61 -10.07 -19.90
CA VAL A 517 25.85 -10.83 -21.14
C VAL A 517 24.67 -11.74 -21.50
N VAL A 518 24.04 -12.37 -20.50
CA VAL A 518 22.83 -13.19 -20.72
C VAL A 518 21.72 -12.32 -21.31
N ASN A 519 21.39 -11.22 -20.65
CA ASN A 519 20.30 -10.32 -21.10
C ASN A 519 20.59 -9.70 -22.46
N ASP A 520 21.83 -9.25 -22.70
CA ASP A 520 22.24 -8.70 -23.99
C ASP A 520 22.12 -9.75 -25.11
N THR A 521 22.51 -10.99 -24.84
CA THR A 521 22.41 -12.09 -25.80
C THR A 521 20.96 -12.44 -26.13
N MET A 522 20.07 -12.47 -25.12
CA MET A 522 18.64 -12.72 -25.35
C MET A 522 18.03 -11.61 -26.22
N ARG A 523 18.27 -10.35 -25.89
CA ARG A 523 17.79 -9.21 -26.68
C ARG A 523 18.37 -9.20 -28.11
N ALA A 524 19.67 -9.47 -28.26
CA ALA A 524 20.32 -9.57 -29.56
C ALA A 524 19.80 -10.75 -30.41
N SER A 525 19.28 -11.78 -29.76
CA SER A 525 18.61 -12.91 -30.43
C SER A 525 17.13 -12.64 -30.77
N GLY A 526 16.64 -11.41 -30.52
CA GLY A 526 15.30 -10.97 -30.89
C GLY A 526 14.20 -11.28 -29.85
N LEU A 527 14.59 -11.60 -28.60
CA LEU A 527 13.61 -11.82 -27.54
C LEU A 527 13.42 -10.53 -26.74
N ASN A 528 12.18 -10.32 -26.27
CA ASN A 528 11.81 -9.21 -25.40
C ASN A 528 11.83 -9.66 -23.94
N GLU A 529 12.40 -8.83 -23.07
CA GLU A 529 12.40 -9.07 -21.62
C GLU A 529 10.99 -8.88 -21.06
N THR A 530 10.59 -9.78 -20.18
CA THR A 530 9.34 -9.67 -19.44
C THR A 530 9.55 -10.06 -17.99
N MET A 531 8.65 -9.61 -17.13
CA MET A 531 8.59 -10.00 -15.73
C MET A 531 7.20 -10.51 -15.42
N THR A 532 7.12 -11.77 -15.02
CA THR A 532 5.86 -12.40 -14.60
C THR A 532 5.80 -12.50 -13.07
N TYR A 533 4.58 -12.69 -12.53
CA TYR A 533 4.41 -12.80 -11.10
C TYR A 533 5.13 -14.03 -10.53
N SER A 534 5.72 -13.85 -9.35
CA SER A 534 6.27 -14.95 -8.56
C SER A 534 5.19 -15.79 -7.87
N PHE A 535 3.97 -15.28 -7.79
CA PHE A 535 2.80 -16.00 -7.28
C PHE A 535 2.16 -16.78 -8.43
N ALA A 536 1.78 -18.02 -8.15
CA ALA A 536 1.42 -19.00 -9.15
C ALA A 536 0.19 -19.81 -8.74
N ASP A 537 -0.44 -20.41 -9.73
CA ASP A 537 -1.50 -21.38 -9.53
C ASP A 537 -0.88 -22.73 -9.12
N PRO A 538 -1.35 -23.37 -8.03
CA PRO A 538 -0.86 -24.68 -7.60
C PRO A 538 -0.93 -25.78 -8.68
N HIS A 539 -1.79 -25.63 -9.68
CA HIS A 539 -2.01 -26.60 -10.76
C HIS A 539 -1.23 -26.28 -12.05
N GLU A 540 -0.49 -25.16 -12.12
CA GLU A 540 0.14 -24.71 -13.37
C GLU A 540 1.18 -25.69 -13.94
N LEU A 541 1.91 -26.41 -13.07
CA LEU A 541 2.87 -27.42 -13.51
C LEU A 541 2.17 -28.68 -14.03
N GLU A 542 1.03 -29.03 -13.46
CA GLU A 542 0.17 -30.11 -13.97
C GLU A 542 -0.41 -29.73 -15.35
N GLN A 543 -0.93 -28.51 -15.52
CA GLN A 543 -1.39 -27.97 -16.80
C GLN A 543 -0.28 -27.98 -17.84
N LEU A 544 0.93 -27.60 -17.46
CA LEU A 544 2.13 -27.70 -18.30
C LEU A 544 2.57 -29.15 -18.54
N ARG A 545 2.06 -30.12 -17.79
CA ARG A 545 2.51 -31.52 -17.79
C ARG A 545 3.97 -31.70 -17.36
N MET A 546 4.51 -30.73 -16.63
CA MET A 546 5.89 -30.77 -16.16
C MET A 546 6.01 -31.69 -14.95
N SER A 547 7.05 -32.56 -14.94
CA SER A 547 7.37 -33.38 -13.79
C SER A 547 7.83 -32.50 -12.63
N THR A 548 7.25 -32.71 -11.45
CA THR A 548 7.67 -32.07 -10.20
C THR A 548 8.72 -32.85 -9.44
N GLU A 549 9.21 -33.99 -9.99
CA GLU A 549 10.23 -34.79 -9.38
C GLU A 549 11.52 -33.98 -9.13
N GLY A 550 11.95 -33.95 -7.88
CA GLY A 550 13.12 -33.17 -7.45
C GLY A 550 12.90 -31.69 -7.23
N MET A 551 11.68 -31.17 -7.45
CA MET A 551 11.35 -29.76 -7.21
C MET A 551 10.99 -29.43 -5.75
N GLY A 552 10.83 -30.44 -4.89
CA GLY A 552 10.36 -30.25 -3.51
C GLY A 552 8.86 -29.92 -3.44
N VAL A 553 8.41 -29.52 -2.27
CA VAL A 553 7.01 -29.14 -2.07
C VAL A 553 6.76 -27.71 -2.54
N PRO A 554 5.57 -27.39 -3.07
CA PRO A 554 5.19 -25.99 -3.33
C PRO A 554 5.25 -25.15 -2.04
N VAL A 555 5.58 -23.88 -2.16
CA VAL A 555 5.58 -22.92 -1.06
C VAL A 555 4.24 -22.18 -1.05
N GLU A 556 3.38 -22.51 -0.11
CA GLU A 556 2.06 -21.90 0.04
C GLU A 556 2.15 -20.51 0.69
N LEU A 557 1.30 -19.58 0.24
CA LEU A 557 1.14 -18.25 0.83
C LEU A 557 0.14 -18.33 1.99
N LEU A 558 0.44 -17.64 3.09
CA LEU A 558 -0.47 -17.58 4.25
C LEU A 558 -1.76 -16.80 3.97
N ASN A 559 -1.69 -15.77 3.12
CA ASN A 559 -2.79 -14.87 2.78
C ASN A 559 -2.79 -14.55 1.27
N PRO A 560 -3.11 -15.53 0.41
CA PRO A 560 -3.13 -15.32 -1.03
C PRO A 560 -4.22 -14.32 -1.44
N LEU A 561 -3.98 -13.57 -2.50
CA LEU A 561 -4.97 -12.64 -3.07
C LEU A 561 -6.16 -13.40 -3.67
N ASN A 562 -5.91 -14.54 -4.29
CA ASN A 562 -6.90 -15.45 -4.88
C ASN A 562 -6.32 -16.87 -4.95
N ALA A 563 -7.15 -17.84 -5.33
CA ALA A 563 -6.75 -19.26 -5.43
C ALA A 563 -5.69 -19.50 -6.52
N GLU A 564 -5.73 -18.75 -7.61
CA GLU A 564 -4.81 -18.87 -8.75
C GLU A 564 -3.42 -18.27 -8.49
N GLN A 565 -3.23 -17.61 -7.34
CA GLN A 565 -1.99 -16.99 -6.90
C GLN A 565 -1.65 -17.40 -5.45
N SER A 566 -1.83 -18.68 -5.14
CA SER A 566 -1.73 -19.18 -3.76
C SER A 566 -0.40 -19.84 -3.42
N VAL A 567 0.47 -20.07 -4.40
CA VAL A 567 1.81 -20.67 -4.20
C VAL A 567 2.90 -19.82 -4.86
N MET A 568 4.16 -20.05 -4.45
CA MET A 568 5.31 -19.49 -5.15
C MET A 568 5.69 -20.35 -6.36
N ARG A 569 6.01 -19.71 -7.49
CA ARG A 569 6.37 -20.40 -8.74
C ARG A 569 7.58 -21.32 -8.60
N GLN A 570 7.53 -22.51 -9.20
CA GLN A 570 8.64 -23.46 -9.30
C GLN A 570 9.27 -23.50 -10.69
N SER A 571 8.65 -22.86 -11.69
CA SER A 571 9.13 -22.62 -13.06
C SER A 571 8.67 -21.25 -13.53
N ILE A 572 9.40 -20.64 -14.47
CA ILE A 572 9.02 -19.37 -15.09
C ILE A 572 8.10 -19.61 -16.29
N ILE A 573 8.19 -20.80 -16.91
CA ILE A 573 7.48 -21.13 -18.16
C ILE A 573 5.97 -20.92 -18.09
N PRO A 574 5.23 -21.31 -17.04
CA PRO A 574 3.79 -21.07 -16.98
C PRO A 574 3.41 -19.59 -17.10
N GLY A 575 4.16 -18.70 -16.45
CA GLY A 575 3.96 -17.25 -16.57
C GLY A 575 4.17 -16.73 -18.00
N LEU A 576 5.21 -17.22 -18.67
CA LEU A 576 5.49 -16.90 -20.07
C LEU A 576 4.42 -17.46 -21.00
N MET A 577 3.90 -18.67 -20.76
CA MET A 577 2.82 -19.28 -21.53
C MET A 577 1.53 -18.46 -21.43
N ARG A 578 1.15 -17.99 -20.24
CA ARG A 578 0.02 -17.06 -20.07
C ARG A 578 0.23 -15.76 -20.84
N SER A 579 1.46 -15.23 -20.85
CA SER A 579 1.80 -14.04 -21.63
C SER A 579 1.68 -14.26 -23.13
N VAL A 580 2.06 -15.44 -23.64
CA VAL A 580 1.86 -15.82 -25.05
C VAL A 580 0.36 -15.87 -25.37
N ALA A 581 -0.44 -16.59 -24.59
CA ALA A 581 -1.89 -16.71 -24.79
C ALA A 581 -2.58 -15.33 -24.78
N TYR A 582 -2.20 -14.48 -23.83
CA TYR A 582 -2.71 -13.11 -23.73
C TYR A 582 -2.43 -12.29 -25.01
N ASN A 583 -1.22 -12.34 -25.53
CA ASN A 583 -0.86 -11.65 -26.77
C ASN A 583 -1.59 -12.23 -27.99
N GLN A 584 -1.64 -13.55 -28.12
CA GLN A 584 -2.32 -14.24 -29.22
C GLN A 584 -3.82 -13.94 -29.25
N SER A 585 -4.48 -13.86 -28.07
CA SER A 585 -5.90 -13.50 -27.99
C SER A 585 -6.19 -12.06 -28.46
N ARG A 586 -5.16 -11.21 -28.54
CA ARG A 586 -5.22 -9.83 -29.05
C ARG A 586 -4.65 -9.67 -30.46
N GLY A 587 -4.44 -10.79 -31.18
CA GLY A 587 -3.98 -10.79 -32.56
C GLY A 587 -2.47 -10.62 -32.74
N VAL A 588 -1.67 -10.64 -31.66
CA VAL A 588 -0.21 -10.65 -31.74
C VAL A 588 0.27 -12.09 -31.71
N HIS A 589 0.57 -12.65 -32.88
CA HIS A 589 0.92 -14.07 -33.02
C HIS A 589 2.42 -14.34 -32.94
N ASN A 590 3.26 -13.37 -33.30
CA ASN A 590 4.72 -13.47 -33.25
C ASN A 590 5.21 -12.96 -31.89
N VAL A 591 5.40 -13.87 -30.92
CA VAL A 591 5.70 -13.55 -29.53
C VAL A 591 6.99 -14.24 -29.12
N GLN A 592 8.03 -13.45 -28.82
CA GLN A 592 9.32 -13.92 -28.35
C GLN A 592 9.62 -13.23 -27.02
N LEU A 593 9.56 -13.98 -25.92
CA LEU A 593 9.72 -13.47 -24.56
C LEU A 593 10.80 -14.24 -23.83
N TYR A 594 11.56 -13.54 -22.97
CA TYR A 594 12.45 -14.18 -22.00
C TYR A 594 12.30 -13.50 -20.63
N GLU A 595 12.64 -14.25 -19.60
CA GLU A 595 12.69 -13.74 -18.24
C GLU A 595 13.90 -14.34 -17.50
N THR A 596 14.61 -13.50 -16.73
CA THR A 596 15.54 -13.94 -15.70
C THR A 596 14.87 -13.72 -14.35
N GLY A 597 14.67 -14.77 -13.57
CA GLY A 597 13.91 -14.68 -12.33
C GLY A 597 14.21 -15.79 -11.35
N VAL A 598 13.64 -15.65 -10.15
CA VAL A 598 13.77 -16.62 -9.07
C VAL A 598 12.60 -17.60 -9.10
N VAL A 599 12.89 -18.86 -8.84
CA VAL A 599 11.93 -19.93 -8.56
C VAL A 599 12.17 -20.50 -7.17
N PHE A 600 11.13 -21.09 -6.56
CA PHE A 600 11.11 -21.42 -5.14
C PHE A 600 10.81 -22.90 -4.93
N PHE A 601 11.65 -23.58 -4.15
CA PHE A 601 11.51 -24.99 -3.82
C PHE A 601 11.41 -25.15 -2.31
N GLY A 602 10.24 -25.55 -1.82
CA GLY A 602 10.01 -25.83 -0.41
C GLY A 602 10.63 -27.19 -0.01
N ALA A 603 10.91 -27.35 1.26
CA ALA A 603 11.35 -28.60 1.85
C ALA A 603 10.64 -28.82 3.19
N GLU A 604 10.17 -30.04 3.45
CA GLU A 604 9.52 -30.38 4.70
C GLU A 604 10.38 -30.02 5.92
N GLY A 605 9.79 -29.37 6.91
CA GLY A 605 10.46 -28.97 8.16
C GLY A 605 11.39 -27.74 8.04
N HIS A 606 11.54 -27.14 6.89
CA HIS A 606 12.32 -25.92 6.68
C HIS A 606 11.41 -24.67 6.59
N LYS A 607 11.77 -23.62 7.35
CA LYS A 607 11.02 -22.36 7.35
C LYS A 607 11.23 -21.49 6.10
N LYS A 608 12.36 -21.69 5.40
CA LYS A 608 12.69 -20.90 4.21
C LYS A 608 12.84 -21.81 3.00
N PRO A 609 12.27 -21.44 1.85
CA PRO A 609 12.44 -22.17 0.60
C PRO A 609 13.87 -22.04 0.09
N LYS A 610 14.25 -22.96 -0.78
CA LYS A 610 15.48 -22.87 -1.58
C LYS A 610 15.16 -22.06 -2.84
N GLU A 611 15.79 -20.92 -2.97
CA GLU A 611 15.68 -20.05 -4.13
C GLU A 611 16.72 -20.46 -5.20
N ARG A 612 16.31 -20.39 -6.48
CA ARG A 612 17.15 -20.64 -7.65
C ARG A 612 16.90 -19.63 -8.73
N GLN A 613 17.98 -19.13 -9.30
CA GLN A 613 17.92 -18.23 -10.45
C GLN A 613 17.71 -19.05 -11.74
N ARG A 614 16.76 -18.61 -12.57
CA ARG A 614 16.44 -19.23 -13.86
C ARG A 614 16.49 -18.19 -14.97
N LEU A 615 16.87 -18.66 -16.16
CA LEU A 615 16.63 -18.01 -17.44
C LEU A 615 15.61 -18.85 -18.17
N ALA A 616 14.47 -18.29 -18.51
CA ALA A 616 13.48 -18.97 -19.32
C ALA A 616 13.09 -18.14 -20.54
N ALA A 617 12.71 -18.79 -21.62
CA ALA A 617 12.19 -18.13 -22.80
C ALA A 617 11.12 -18.97 -23.51
N VAL A 618 10.25 -18.27 -24.24
CA VAL A 618 9.24 -18.83 -25.14
C VAL A 618 9.25 -18.08 -26.46
N MET A 619 9.07 -18.83 -27.58
CA MET A 619 9.05 -18.31 -28.94
C MET A 619 7.84 -18.91 -29.65
N ALA A 620 6.84 -18.10 -29.96
CA ALA A 620 5.63 -18.48 -30.67
C ALA A 620 5.50 -17.70 -31.98
N GLY A 621 4.85 -18.30 -32.98
CA GLY A 621 4.72 -17.70 -34.32
C GLY A 621 6.01 -17.85 -35.13
N GLY A 622 6.60 -16.77 -35.57
CA GLY A 622 7.81 -16.78 -36.40
C GLY A 622 8.59 -15.48 -36.36
N MET A 623 9.73 -15.46 -37.05
CA MET A 623 10.61 -14.31 -37.09
C MET A 623 10.07 -13.24 -38.06
N GLY A 624 9.59 -12.13 -37.48
CA GLY A 624 9.04 -10.98 -38.20
C GLY A 624 7.67 -11.26 -38.83
N ASP A 625 7.10 -10.25 -39.42
CA ASP A 625 5.78 -10.35 -40.09
C ASP A 625 5.93 -10.64 -41.58
N ASP A 626 4.85 -11.16 -42.16
CA ASP A 626 4.74 -11.34 -43.61
C ASP A 626 4.92 -9.98 -44.31
N ALA A 627 5.82 -9.93 -45.27
CA ALA A 627 6.05 -8.79 -46.13
C ALA A 627 5.91 -9.17 -47.60
N TRP A 628 5.86 -8.17 -48.46
CA TRP A 628 5.71 -8.42 -49.93
C TRP A 628 6.82 -9.28 -50.54
N ASN A 629 8.02 -9.24 -49.96
CA ASN A 629 9.24 -9.92 -50.41
C ASN A 629 9.68 -11.08 -49.48
N ARG A 630 9.01 -11.28 -48.35
CA ARG A 630 9.39 -12.31 -47.37
C ARG A 630 8.16 -12.86 -46.67
N LYS A 631 8.13 -14.15 -46.45
CA LYS A 631 7.16 -14.85 -45.64
C LYS A 631 7.75 -15.09 -44.24
N THR A 632 6.93 -15.02 -43.22
CA THR A 632 7.27 -15.46 -41.90
C THR A 632 7.64 -16.94 -41.89
N VAL A 633 8.79 -17.24 -41.27
CA VAL A 633 9.23 -18.61 -41.01
C VAL A 633 8.90 -18.94 -39.58
N ALA A 634 8.08 -19.98 -39.37
CA ALA A 634 7.69 -20.41 -38.05
C ALA A 634 8.91 -20.87 -37.23
N PHE A 635 8.92 -20.54 -35.96
CA PHE A 635 9.93 -21.04 -35.06
C PHE A 635 9.84 -22.54 -34.87
N ASP A 636 10.98 -23.19 -34.81
CA ASP A 636 11.11 -24.62 -34.50
C ASP A 636 12.18 -24.86 -33.40
N PHE A 637 12.36 -26.13 -33.08
CA PHE A 637 13.35 -26.58 -32.09
C PHE A 637 14.75 -25.98 -32.32
N PHE A 638 15.16 -25.83 -33.59
CA PHE A 638 16.51 -25.36 -33.92
C PHE A 638 16.70 -23.86 -33.67
N ASP A 639 15.64 -23.07 -33.70
CA ASP A 639 15.70 -21.64 -33.35
C ASP A 639 16.00 -21.48 -31.85
N GLY A 640 15.25 -22.18 -30.96
CA GLY A 640 15.53 -22.15 -29.53
C GLY A 640 16.90 -22.70 -29.18
N LYS A 641 17.30 -23.77 -29.85
CA LYS A 641 18.67 -24.33 -29.72
C LYS A 641 19.72 -23.31 -30.16
N GLY A 642 19.48 -22.59 -31.27
CA GLY A 642 20.40 -21.55 -31.79
C GLY A 642 20.60 -20.39 -30.82
N VAL A 643 19.51 -19.93 -30.16
CA VAL A 643 19.59 -18.91 -29.10
C VAL A 643 20.50 -19.41 -27.95
N ILE A 644 20.34 -20.64 -27.52
CA ILE A 644 21.18 -21.23 -26.45
C ILE A 644 22.63 -21.40 -26.92
N GLU A 645 22.86 -21.80 -28.15
CA GLU A 645 24.23 -21.92 -28.72
C GLU A 645 24.94 -20.55 -28.79
N ASN A 646 24.19 -19.49 -29.13
CA ASN A 646 24.69 -18.11 -29.06
C ASN A 646 25.09 -17.75 -27.62
N LEU A 647 24.21 -18.02 -26.64
CA LEU A 647 24.48 -17.75 -25.24
C LEU A 647 25.72 -18.52 -24.73
N ILE A 648 25.82 -19.80 -25.04
CA ILE A 648 26.95 -20.66 -24.68
C ILE A 648 28.26 -20.09 -25.28
N ARG A 649 28.20 -19.60 -26.52
CA ARG A 649 29.35 -18.99 -27.18
C ARG A 649 29.77 -17.67 -26.51
N GLU A 650 28.82 -16.80 -26.22
CA GLU A 650 29.05 -15.50 -25.58
C GLU A 650 29.61 -15.66 -24.16
N LEU A 651 29.11 -16.64 -23.42
CA LEU A 651 29.62 -16.99 -22.08
C LEU A 651 30.87 -17.87 -22.09
N ALA A 652 31.40 -18.26 -23.28
CA ALA A 652 32.51 -19.16 -23.44
C ALA A 652 32.40 -20.48 -22.64
N ILE A 653 31.21 -21.03 -22.54
CA ILE A 653 30.90 -22.26 -21.78
C ILE A 653 31.58 -23.45 -22.51
N PRO A 654 32.41 -24.23 -21.80
CA PRO A 654 33.13 -25.33 -22.41
C PRO A 654 32.27 -26.58 -22.63
N LYS A 655 32.62 -27.36 -23.67
CA LYS A 655 32.04 -28.71 -23.91
C LYS A 655 30.51 -28.75 -23.90
N PRO A 656 29.83 -27.88 -24.69
CA PRO A 656 28.38 -27.88 -24.77
C PRO A 656 27.89 -29.18 -25.41
N ARG A 657 26.76 -29.69 -24.91
CA ARG A 657 26.10 -30.87 -25.41
C ARG A 657 24.61 -30.75 -25.35
N PHE A 658 23.94 -31.37 -26.32
CA PHE A 658 22.49 -31.49 -26.36
C PHE A 658 22.15 -33.00 -26.40
N LYS A 659 21.50 -33.48 -25.31
CA LYS A 659 21.04 -34.89 -25.21
C LYS A 659 19.54 -34.90 -25.46
N ALA A 660 19.08 -35.69 -26.43
CA ALA A 660 17.66 -35.86 -26.68
C ALA A 660 16.94 -36.35 -25.40
N LEU A 661 15.77 -35.81 -25.13
CA LEU A 661 14.88 -36.19 -24.04
C LEU A 661 13.75 -37.07 -24.58
N SER A 662 13.40 -38.12 -23.86
CA SER A 662 12.25 -38.95 -24.14
C SER A 662 10.94 -38.29 -23.68
N ALA A 663 9.81 -38.81 -24.14
CA ALA A 663 8.50 -38.35 -23.66
C ALA A 663 8.27 -38.57 -22.15
N GLU A 664 8.94 -39.55 -21.56
CA GLU A 664 8.89 -39.85 -20.11
C GLU A 664 9.74 -38.88 -19.31
N GLU A 665 10.95 -38.52 -19.83
CA GLU A 665 11.86 -37.57 -19.17
C GLU A 665 11.33 -36.14 -19.23
N ALA A 666 10.58 -35.75 -20.30
CA ALA A 666 10.06 -34.41 -20.49
C ALA A 666 8.64 -34.42 -21.08
N PRO A 667 7.62 -34.80 -20.30
CA PRO A 667 6.24 -34.95 -20.81
C PRO A 667 5.58 -33.63 -21.18
N HIS A 668 6.17 -32.50 -20.76
CA HIS A 668 5.76 -31.14 -21.16
C HIS A 668 6.25 -30.72 -22.55
N LEU A 669 7.13 -31.50 -23.15
CA LEU A 669 7.72 -31.23 -24.47
C LEU A 669 7.26 -32.21 -25.52
N GLN A 670 7.26 -31.77 -26.77
CA GLN A 670 6.92 -32.60 -27.95
C GLN A 670 7.99 -33.68 -28.13
N PRO A 671 7.62 -34.97 -28.15
CA PRO A 671 8.57 -36.06 -28.40
C PRO A 671 9.32 -35.88 -29.73
N GLY A 672 10.64 -36.12 -29.67
CA GLY A 672 11.52 -35.94 -30.85
C GLY A 672 11.96 -34.50 -31.11
N ARG A 673 11.44 -33.52 -30.34
CA ARG A 673 11.78 -32.09 -30.44
C ARG A 673 12.15 -31.52 -29.09
N ALA A 674 12.89 -32.27 -28.30
CA ALA A 674 13.30 -31.92 -26.93
C ALA A 674 14.74 -32.38 -26.66
N ALA A 675 15.49 -31.54 -25.96
CA ALA A 675 16.85 -31.86 -25.55
C ALA A 675 17.20 -31.26 -24.18
N GLN A 676 17.99 -32.01 -23.41
CA GLN A 676 18.71 -31.53 -22.23
C GLN A 676 19.97 -30.79 -22.67
N VAL A 677 20.24 -29.62 -22.09
CA VAL A 677 21.41 -28.81 -22.34
C VAL A 677 22.45 -29.09 -21.25
N LEU A 678 23.68 -29.41 -21.65
CA LEU A 678 24.76 -29.75 -20.71
C LEU A 678 26.06 -29.02 -21.04
N SER A 679 26.88 -28.80 -20.02
CA SER A 679 28.29 -28.46 -20.14
C SER A 679 29.13 -29.58 -19.51
N GLY A 680 29.79 -30.37 -20.34
CA GLY A 680 30.45 -31.60 -19.87
C GLY A 680 29.44 -32.56 -19.27
N GLY A 681 29.49 -32.77 -17.94
CA GLY A 681 28.54 -33.59 -17.16
C GLY A 681 27.49 -32.79 -16.41
N THR A 682 27.57 -31.46 -16.38
CA THR A 682 26.65 -30.58 -15.63
C THR A 682 25.44 -30.26 -16.48
N VAL A 683 24.24 -30.48 -15.95
CA VAL A 683 22.98 -30.08 -16.59
C VAL A 683 22.82 -28.55 -16.43
N LEU A 684 22.62 -27.86 -17.53
CA LEU A 684 22.32 -26.43 -17.58
C LEU A 684 20.81 -26.14 -17.68
N GLY A 685 20.04 -27.10 -18.21
CA GLY A 685 18.58 -26.97 -18.37
C GLY A 685 18.08 -27.81 -19.57
N TRP A 686 17.02 -27.32 -20.19
CA TRP A 686 16.37 -28.00 -21.30
C TRP A 686 15.90 -27.00 -22.38
N VAL A 687 15.66 -27.52 -23.59
CA VAL A 687 15.04 -26.82 -24.72
C VAL A 687 14.14 -27.77 -25.49
N GLY A 688 13.01 -27.27 -25.98
CA GLY A 688 12.10 -28.08 -26.82
C GLY A 688 10.86 -27.31 -27.29
N GLU A 689 10.07 -27.98 -28.12
CA GLU A 689 8.72 -27.50 -28.45
C GLU A 689 7.77 -27.92 -27.32
N ILE A 690 6.94 -26.99 -26.84
CA ILE A 690 5.91 -27.29 -25.84
C ILE A 690 4.91 -28.31 -26.43
N HIS A 691 4.55 -29.30 -25.62
CA HIS A 691 3.59 -30.32 -26.02
C HIS A 691 2.25 -29.67 -26.38
N PRO A 692 1.61 -29.99 -27.53
CA PRO A 692 0.35 -29.35 -27.94
C PRO A 692 -0.76 -29.36 -26.89
N MET A 693 -0.90 -30.44 -26.12
CA MET A 693 -1.88 -30.50 -25.03
C MET A 693 -1.55 -29.57 -23.88
N ALA A 694 -0.26 -29.29 -23.65
CA ALA A 694 0.15 -28.29 -22.66
C ALA A 694 -0.12 -26.86 -23.17
N ALA A 695 0.16 -26.59 -24.45
CA ALA A 695 -0.19 -25.30 -25.06
C ALA A 695 -1.72 -25.05 -25.03
N GLU A 696 -2.53 -26.05 -25.34
CA GLU A 696 -4.00 -25.98 -25.25
C GLU A 696 -4.48 -25.67 -23.81
N ALA A 697 -3.90 -26.30 -22.80
CA ALA A 697 -4.27 -26.06 -21.40
C ALA A 697 -3.99 -24.61 -20.94
N PHE A 698 -3.04 -23.92 -21.60
CA PHE A 698 -2.77 -22.50 -21.40
C PHE A 698 -3.52 -21.60 -22.41
N GLU A 699 -4.41 -22.14 -23.23
CA GLU A 699 -5.12 -21.42 -24.30
C GLU A 699 -4.16 -20.76 -25.32
N ALA A 700 -2.95 -21.30 -25.46
CA ALA A 700 -1.93 -20.80 -26.37
C ALA A 700 -1.87 -21.63 -27.65
N GLN A 701 -1.67 -20.98 -28.81
CA GLN A 701 -1.57 -21.62 -30.11
C GLN A 701 -0.17 -22.20 -30.34
N ALA A 702 -0.09 -23.51 -30.52
CA ALA A 702 1.14 -24.21 -30.89
C ALA A 702 1.47 -24.01 -32.40
N PRO A 703 2.75 -24.20 -32.85
CA PRO A 703 3.90 -24.60 -32.05
C PRO A 703 4.51 -23.44 -31.21
N ILE A 704 5.04 -23.80 -30.03
CA ILE A 704 5.76 -22.89 -29.15
C ILE A 704 7.08 -23.55 -28.78
N VAL A 705 8.18 -22.89 -29.05
CA VAL A 705 9.52 -23.30 -28.59
C VAL A 705 9.81 -22.67 -27.25
N ALA A 706 10.30 -23.45 -26.31
CA ALA A 706 10.66 -22.97 -24.98
C ALA A 706 11.97 -23.54 -24.48
N PHE A 707 12.62 -22.82 -23.58
CA PHE A 707 13.73 -23.36 -22.80
C PHE A 707 13.73 -22.77 -21.38
N GLU A 708 14.26 -23.53 -20.44
CA GLU A 708 14.53 -23.05 -19.09
C GLU A 708 15.89 -23.54 -18.64
N LEU A 709 16.77 -22.61 -18.25
CA LEU A 709 18.16 -22.86 -17.88
C LEU A 709 18.42 -22.43 -16.43
N ASP A 710 19.27 -23.21 -15.74
CA ASP A 710 19.76 -22.87 -14.42
C ASP A 710 20.82 -21.77 -14.55
N LEU A 711 20.49 -20.55 -14.15
CA LEU A 711 21.36 -19.38 -14.28
C LEU A 711 22.56 -19.48 -13.35
N ASP A 712 22.40 -20.08 -12.16
CA ASP A 712 23.52 -20.34 -11.26
C ASP A 712 24.54 -21.31 -11.88
N ALA A 713 24.05 -22.32 -12.59
CA ALA A 713 24.90 -23.28 -13.29
C ALA A 713 25.59 -22.63 -14.51
N LEU A 714 24.90 -21.77 -15.25
CA LEU A 714 25.46 -20.97 -16.34
C LEU A 714 26.58 -20.06 -15.85
N ILE A 715 26.37 -19.30 -14.78
CA ILE A 715 27.36 -18.40 -14.17
C ILE A 715 28.61 -19.18 -13.75
N LYS A 716 28.44 -20.34 -13.13
CA LYS A 716 29.56 -21.21 -12.74
C LYS A 716 30.32 -21.81 -13.92
N ALA A 717 29.63 -22.05 -15.03
CA ALA A 717 30.23 -22.63 -16.24
C ALA A 717 30.89 -21.59 -17.13
N ALA A 718 30.45 -20.32 -17.05
CA ALA A 718 30.94 -19.21 -17.83
C ALA A 718 32.43 -18.95 -17.59
N ARG A 719 33.15 -18.49 -18.64
CA ARG A 719 34.54 -18.07 -18.55
C ARG A 719 34.63 -16.59 -18.88
N PRO A 720 35.15 -15.76 -17.97
CA PRO A 720 35.12 -14.30 -18.13
C PRO A 720 36.08 -13.80 -19.20
N ALA A 721 37.09 -14.59 -19.54
CA ALA A 721 38.09 -14.24 -20.55
C ALA A 721 38.19 -15.31 -21.63
N ARG A 722 38.25 -14.89 -22.87
CA ARG A 722 38.57 -15.75 -24.01
C ARG A 722 40.07 -15.69 -24.26
N ASP A 723 40.68 -16.85 -24.49
CA ASP A 723 42.07 -16.87 -24.95
C ASP A 723 42.15 -16.28 -26.34
N TYR A 724 43.18 -15.44 -26.58
CA TYR A 724 43.42 -14.92 -27.90
C TYR A 724 43.83 -16.08 -28.84
N VAL A 725 43.22 -16.11 -30.01
CA VAL A 725 43.55 -17.04 -31.10
C VAL A 725 43.99 -16.22 -32.31
N ASP A 726 45.16 -16.53 -32.81
CA ASP A 726 45.69 -15.86 -34.01
C ASP A 726 44.75 -16.03 -35.21
N VAL A 727 44.63 -14.98 -36.01
CA VAL A 727 43.89 -15.06 -37.28
C VAL A 727 44.67 -15.95 -38.25
N PRO A 728 44.00 -17.00 -38.80
CA PRO A 728 44.68 -17.89 -39.72
C PRO A 728 45.19 -17.15 -40.98
N VAL A 729 46.48 -17.27 -41.29
CA VAL A 729 47.07 -16.61 -42.43
C VAL A 729 47.22 -17.55 -43.67
N PHE A 730 47.09 -18.85 -43.45
CA PHE A 730 47.16 -19.84 -44.55
C PHE A 730 45.76 -20.27 -44.99
N PRO A 731 45.54 -20.53 -46.30
CA PRO A 731 44.23 -20.94 -46.80
C PRO A 731 43.82 -22.32 -46.27
N ALA A 732 42.52 -22.48 -46.14
CA ALA A 732 41.92 -23.78 -45.82
C ALA A 732 41.67 -24.59 -47.09
N VAL A 733 41.57 -25.91 -46.94
CA VAL A 733 41.03 -26.85 -47.92
C VAL A 733 39.76 -27.47 -47.40
N THR A 734 38.66 -27.33 -48.13
CA THR A 734 37.35 -27.90 -47.74
C THR A 734 37.11 -29.18 -48.49
N MET A 735 36.68 -30.22 -47.78
CA MET A 735 36.28 -31.53 -48.31
C MET A 735 34.92 -31.92 -47.75
N ASP A 736 34.05 -32.36 -48.63
CA ASP A 736 32.72 -32.83 -48.22
C ASP A 736 32.74 -34.37 -48.10
N VAL A 737 32.02 -34.88 -47.09
CA VAL A 737 31.82 -36.32 -46.90
C VAL A 737 30.39 -36.59 -46.38
N ALA A 738 29.74 -37.57 -46.99
CA ALA A 738 28.43 -38.03 -46.56
C ALA A 738 28.57 -39.42 -45.94
N PHE A 739 28.17 -39.53 -44.67
CA PHE A 739 28.15 -40.76 -43.89
C PHE A 739 26.75 -41.34 -43.87
N VAL A 740 26.56 -42.53 -44.38
CA VAL A 740 25.32 -43.33 -44.23
C VAL A 740 25.42 -44.09 -42.94
N VAL A 741 24.46 -43.84 -42.07
CA VAL A 741 24.41 -44.45 -40.73
C VAL A 741 23.00 -44.94 -40.40
N ASP A 742 22.90 -45.81 -39.42
CA ASP A 742 21.59 -46.21 -38.87
C ASP A 742 20.87 -44.99 -38.25
N GLU A 743 19.56 -44.96 -38.29
CA GLU A 743 18.74 -43.80 -37.83
C GLU A 743 19.04 -43.41 -36.37
N GLU A 744 19.40 -44.38 -35.53
CA GLU A 744 19.74 -44.16 -34.14
C GLU A 744 21.09 -43.45 -33.90
N VAL A 745 21.98 -43.41 -34.90
CA VAL A 745 23.24 -42.72 -34.78
C VAL A 745 23.05 -41.22 -34.80
N THR A 746 23.34 -40.57 -33.67
CA THR A 746 23.12 -39.14 -33.51
C THR A 746 24.22 -38.32 -34.18
N HIS A 747 23.90 -37.07 -34.53
CA HIS A 747 24.89 -36.08 -34.98
C HIS A 747 26.03 -35.91 -33.94
N GLU A 748 25.69 -35.88 -32.64
CA GLU A 748 26.70 -35.76 -31.56
C GLU A 748 27.76 -36.89 -31.62
N LYS A 749 27.28 -38.11 -31.85
CA LYS A 749 28.17 -39.30 -31.97
C LYS A 749 29.11 -39.18 -33.17
N LEU A 750 28.58 -38.79 -34.33
CA LEU A 750 29.38 -38.58 -35.53
C LEU A 750 30.34 -37.43 -35.38
N SER A 751 29.86 -36.26 -34.96
CA SER A 751 30.67 -35.03 -34.77
C SER A 751 31.84 -35.27 -33.79
N ARG A 752 31.59 -35.97 -32.66
CA ARG A 752 32.68 -36.36 -31.74
C ARG A 752 33.71 -37.29 -32.39
N CYS A 753 33.25 -38.27 -33.17
CA CYS A 753 34.16 -39.18 -33.88
C CYS A 753 34.97 -38.41 -34.94
N ILE A 754 34.33 -37.49 -35.71
CA ILE A 754 34.97 -36.64 -36.70
C ILE A 754 36.06 -35.77 -36.01
N SER A 755 35.68 -35.03 -34.97
CA SER A 755 36.60 -34.15 -34.24
C SER A 755 37.79 -34.92 -33.63
N SER A 756 37.53 -36.09 -33.02
CA SER A 756 38.57 -36.95 -32.50
C SER A 756 39.47 -37.56 -33.57
N ALA A 757 38.93 -37.84 -34.75
CA ALA A 757 39.68 -38.44 -35.86
C ALA A 757 40.46 -37.39 -36.69
N GLY A 758 39.96 -36.15 -36.72
CA GLY A 758 40.49 -35.06 -37.56
C GLY A 758 41.89 -34.57 -37.19
N GLY A 759 42.27 -34.76 -35.92
CA GLY A 759 43.61 -34.38 -35.46
C GLY A 759 43.81 -32.85 -35.49
N LYS A 760 45.06 -32.42 -35.62
CA LYS A 760 45.47 -31.01 -35.57
C LYS A 760 45.16 -30.21 -36.85
N LEU A 761 44.93 -30.90 -37.97
CA LEU A 761 44.68 -30.26 -39.26
C LEU A 761 43.20 -29.96 -39.52
N LEU A 762 42.27 -30.63 -38.81
CA LEU A 762 40.84 -30.35 -38.94
C LEU A 762 40.51 -29.10 -38.14
N SER A 763 40.20 -27.99 -38.83
CA SER A 763 39.81 -26.73 -38.19
C SER A 763 38.34 -26.62 -37.92
N SER A 764 37.48 -27.16 -38.82
CA SER A 764 36.04 -27.20 -38.58
C SER A 764 35.34 -28.43 -39.24
N ALA A 765 34.20 -28.80 -38.75
CA ALA A 765 33.34 -29.86 -39.29
C ALA A 765 31.87 -29.42 -39.16
N GLN A 766 31.23 -29.09 -40.23
CA GLN A 766 29.87 -28.59 -40.28
C GLN A 766 28.94 -29.57 -40.96
N LEU A 767 27.86 -30.00 -40.27
CA LEU A 767 26.75 -30.74 -40.87
C LEU A 767 25.94 -29.77 -41.75
N PHE A 768 25.74 -30.07 -43.02
CA PHE A 768 24.99 -29.23 -43.91
C PHE A 768 23.79 -29.91 -44.57
N ASP A 769 23.73 -31.28 -44.51
CA ASP A 769 22.54 -32.03 -45.00
C ASP A 769 22.27 -33.33 -44.22
N VAL A 770 21.02 -33.66 -44.07
CA VAL A 770 20.52 -34.92 -43.50
C VAL A 770 19.47 -35.48 -44.41
N TYR A 771 19.89 -36.44 -45.24
CA TYR A 771 19.03 -37.02 -46.28
C TYR A 771 18.51 -38.40 -45.85
N ARG A 772 17.19 -38.63 -46.07
CA ARG A 772 16.50 -39.88 -45.78
C ARG A 772 15.73 -40.31 -47.04
N ASP A 773 16.04 -41.48 -47.54
CA ASP A 773 15.35 -42.06 -48.65
C ASP A 773 15.61 -43.59 -48.61
N GLU A 774 14.58 -44.39 -48.35
CA GLU A 774 14.70 -45.85 -48.22
C GLU A 774 15.29 -46.52 -49.43
N LYS A 775 15.03 -46.00 -50.65
CA LYS A 775 15.51 -46.57 -51.89
C LYS A 775 16.99 -46.24 -52.18
N ARG A 776 17.46 -45.11 -51.69
CA ARG A 776 18.79 -44.58 -52.01
C ARG A 776 19.81 -44.69 -50.85
N VAL A 777 19.31 -44.75 -49.65
CA VAL A 777 20.13 -44.79 -48.41
C VAL A 777 19.95 -46.13 -47.68
N GLY A 778 18.80 -46.80 -47.88
CA GLY A 778 18.43 -48.03 -47.17
C GLY A 778 17.40 -47.80 -46.05
N ALA A 779 16.57 -48.84 -45.81
CA ALA A 779 15.56 -48.78 -44.74
C ALA A 779 16.22 -48.63 -43.35
N GLY A 780 15.72 -47.75 -42.53
CA GLY A 780 16.25 -47.48 -41.16
C GLY A 780 17.62 -46.76 -41.15
N LYS A 781 18.04 -46.18 -42.31
CA LYS A 781 19.31 -45.44 -42.43
C LYS A 781 19.08 -43.99 -42.84
N LYS A 782 20.03 -43.11 -42.51
CA LYS A 782 20.13 -41.71 -42.95
C LYS A 782 21.52 -41.41 -43.47
N SER A 783 21.63 -40.45 -44.38
CA SER A 783 22.90 -39.90 -44.86
C SER A 783 23.11 -38.52 -44.21
N MET A 784 24.24 -38.36 -43.54
CA MET A 784 24.65 -37.09 -42.89
C MET A 784 25.86 -36.56 -43.62
N ALA A 785 25.72 -35.37 -44.26
CA ALA A 785 26.76 -34.76 -45.02
C ALA A 785 27.49 -33.62 -44.24
N TYR A 786 28.81 -33.72 -44.21
CA TYR A 786 29.65 -32.77 -43.50
C TYR A 786 30.61 -32.07 -44.42
N ALA A 787 30.74 -30.76 -44.30
CA ALA A 787 31.84 -29.97 -44.81
C ALA A 787 32.97 -29.98 -43.78
N LEU A 788 34.14 -30.49 -44.16
CA LEU A 788 35.34 -30.58 -43.31
C LEU A 788 36.36 -29.61 -43.79
N GLU A 789 36.78 -28.68 -42.96
CA GLU A 789 37.81 -27.71 -43.25
C GLU A 789 39.16 -28.11 -42.65
N TYR A 790 40.16 -28.28 -43.49
CA TYR A 790 41.53 -28.60 -43.11
C TYR A 790 42.45 -27.38 -43.24
N ARG A 791 43.21 -27.09 -42.23
CA ARG A 791 44.12 -25.97 -42.18
C ARG A 791 45.32 -26.26 -41.29
N ALA A 792 46.50 -25.77 -41.67
CA ALA A 792 47.65 -25.74 -40.79
C ALA A 792 47.92 -24.28 -40.37
N ALA A 793 48.44 -24.11 -39.15
CA ALA A 793 48.76 -22.77 -38.60
C ALA A 793 50.07 -22.19 -39.16
N ASP A 794 50.95 -23.05 -39.68
CA ASP A 794 52.31 -22.72 -40.03
C ASP A 794 52.65 -22.78 -41.53
N ARG A 795 51.73 -23.31 -42.35
CA ARG A 795 51.95 -23.47 -43.83
C ARG A 795 50.65 -23.71 -44.58
N THR A 796 50.75 -23.58 -45.91
CA THR A 796 49.71 -24.08 -46.83
C THR A 796 49.78 -25.59 -46.92
N LEU A 797 48.59 -26.28 -46.80
CA LEU A 797 48.49 -27.71 -46.95
C LEU A 797 48.58 -28.16 -48.42
N THR A 798 49.27 -29.28 -48.68
CA THR A 798 49.23 -29.92 -50.01
C THR A 798 47.98 -30.81 -50.13
N THR A 799 47.52 -31.06 -51.37
CA THR A 799 46.39 -31.94 -51.66
C THR A 799 46.62 -33.34 -51.08
N GLU A 800 47.84 -33.89 -51.22
CA GLU A 800 48.20 -35.19 -50.72
C GLU A 800 48.14 -35.30 -49.19
N GLU A 801 48.53 -34.24 -48.44
CA GLU A 801 48.44 -34.20 -46.98
C GLU A 801 46.97 -34.24 -46.55
N VAL A 802 46.10 -33.45 -47.23
CA VAL A 802 44.65 -33.38 -46.95
C VAL A 802 43.99 -34.74 -47.25
N ASP A 803 44.21 -35.30 -48.46
CA ASP A 803 43.65 -36.56 -48.87
C ASP A 803 44.01 -37.70 -47.88
N LYS A 804 45.26 -37.76 -47.47
CA LYS A 804 45.72 -38.75 -46.48
C LYS A 804 45.03 -38.56 -45.12
N GLN A 805 44.87 -37.33 -44.63
CA GLN A 805 44.19 -37.05 -43.37
C GLN A 805 42.71 -37.33 -43.49
N HIS A 806 42.08 -36.97 -44.58
CA HIS A 806 40.69 -37.20 -44.88
C HIS A 806 40.34 -38.69 -44.95
N ALA A 807 41.12 -39.49 -45.68
CA ALA A 807 40.96 -40.96 -45.74
C ALA A 807 41.16 -41.60 -44.37
N ARG A 808 42.08 -41.10 -43.56
CA ARG A 808 42.29 -41.57 -42.18
C ARG A 808 41.13 -41.27 -41.28
N LEU A 809 40.54 -40.05 -41.42
CA LEU A 809 39.38 -39.62 -40.66
C LEU A 809 38.18 -40.54 -41.02
N ILE A 810 37.87 -40.70 -42.32
CA ILE A 810 36.79 -41.56 -42.81
C ILE A 810 36.93 -42.96 -42.23
N LYS A 811 38.09 -43.59 -42.36
CA LYS A 811 38.33 -44.94 -41.82
C LYS A 811 38.08 -45.05 -40.33
N LYS A 812 38.43 -44.09 -39.53
CA LYS A 812 38.21 -44.05 -38.08
C LYS A 812 36.76 -43.85 -37.76
N VAL A 813 36.08 -42.92 -38.45
CA VAL A 813 34.65 -42.63 -38.21
C VAL A 813 33.80 -43.86 -38.59
N CYS A 814 34.03 -44.46 -39.74
CA CYS A 814 33.33 -45.68 -40.16
C CYS A 814 33.57 -46.82 -39.19
N GLY A 815 34.79 -47.03 -38.71
CA GLY A 815 35.11 -48.07 -37.73
C GLY A 815 34.46 -47.84 -36.34
N ALA A 816 34.26 -46.62 -35.91
CA ALA A 816 33.67 -46.28 -34.62
C ALA A 816 32.15 -46.22 -34.62
N THR A 817 31.54 -45.95 -35.75
CA THR A 817 30.09 -45.69 -35.84
C THR A 817 29.34 -46.67 -36.72
N GLY A 818 30.01 -47.55 -37.43
CA GLY A 818 29.42 -48.43 -38.42
C GLY A 818 28.98 -47.70 -39.71
N ALA A 819 29.43 -46.44 -39.88
CA ALA A 819 29.03 -45.64 -41.03
C ALA A 819 29.63 -46.15 -42.33
N GLU A 820 28.90 -46.01 -43.43
CA GLU A 820 29.37 -46.20 -44.82
C GLU A 820 29.47 -44.83 -45.53
N VAL A 821 30.50 -44.64 -46.33
CA VAL A 821 30.58 -43.39 -47.12
C VAL A 821 29.75 -43.56 -48.36
N ARG A 822 28.89 -42.52 -48.58
CA ARG A 822 28.16 -42.45 -49.83
C ARG A 822 29.10 -41.83 -50.89
N GLY A 823 29.35 -42.63 -51.96
CA GLY A 823 30.20 -42.21 -53.08
C GLY A 823 29.44 -41.24 -53.98
#